data_ce00ed7fcd72a2e6c1c63e6cb14b5fb9
#
_entry.id   ce00ed7fcd72a2e6c1c63e6cb14b5fb9
#
_cell.length_a   1.000
_cell.length_b   1.000
_cell.length_c   1.000
_cell.angle_alpha   90.00
_cell.angle_beta   90.00
_cell.angle_gamma   90.00
#
_symmetry.space_group_name_H-M   'P 1'
#
loop_
_entity.id
_entity.type
_entity.pdbx_description
1 polymer ?
#
loop_
_entity_poly.entity_id
_entity_poly.type
_entity_poly.pdbx_seq_one_letter_code
_entity_poly.pdbx_strand_id
1 'polypeptide(L)'
;MVTIQDITDKLRRGERLTTHEALVLWHEAPLWLLGELATERKRQVSGQEVYYNRNVHLEPTNICLFNCEFCSFRRREGDADAWYMSLDEIEERAKALRTADITEVHIVGGVHPKHDLDTYCAMIRRVKRALPHVTVKAYTAVEIFYMIRQEGVSVVEGLRRLQEAGMECIPGGGAEIFDASLRKRICPEKCSAEEWLAVHRAAHNMGIATNSTMLYGHIETIEQRIDHLDRLRKLQDESPGFDAFIPLKYHSRGNRLSEAGECSVEEDLRMIALSRLFLDNIPHIKAYWVSYGKATTEMALAFGADDIDGTIGDTTKIYSMAGGVERPTMSVEELEAMVRSAGFTPVERDSHYNPVERYDDDALKQDEDSDEESVIETTETEEIMDNKEISRGPKSTSKPTPTPRPKTTPKPTPKPKGSTSTKQGIVGFYQRYPIISHLILMVILGIVAILLLLGFLKQGTRHGKSIEVPNFVGMNIDEARQVADDESLNIIVRDSIFDVDLPGGTVVDQLPRTSSVRDVTVKPGRKIYLTINAYSRRMVDIPFVAKQTLRQALNQVERAGLTIDELVYEPDMTSTDYVLRQYVGGREILPTTKRTAAVGTGVTLRVSYRQDEFYVTVPRLVGLSLQQAKSALWDNGLNVGKIVYDQSVDDIISRRQARVYKQSQSLGSRLGRGTEVTLYLSCDEQLVDSLSVEATKQLKALETKRRKEQEALKAQEGEE
;
A
#
# COMPACT_ATOMS: atom_id res chain seq x y z
N MET A 1 14.22 -38.10 -19.96
CA MET A 1 13.83 -36.69 -19.85
C MET A 1 13.12 -36.57 -18.53
N VAL A 2 13.44 -35.58 -17.75
CA VAL A 2 12.75 -35.26 -16.49
C VAL A 2 11.36 -34.73 -16.85
N THR A 3 10.30 -35.32 -16.31
CA THR A 3 8.94 -34.86 -16.58
C THR A 3 8.46 -33.86 -15.51
N ILE A 4 7.42 -33.09 -15.82
CA ILE A 4 6.76 -32.19 -14.84
C ILE A 4 6.29 -32.98 -13.62
N GLN A 5 5.80 -34.21 -13.81
CA GLN A 5 5.36 -35.08 -12.71
C GLN A 5 6.53 -35.48 -11.80
N ASP A 6 7.69 -35.87 -12.37
CA ASP A 6 8.87 -36.18 -11.57
C ASP A 6 9.33 -35.01 -10.70
N ILE A 7 9.28 -33.77 -11.28
CA ILE A 7 9.64 -32.55 -10.57
C ILE A 7 8.62 -32.24 -9.47
N THR A 8 7.33 -32.41 -9.76
CA THR A 8 6.23 -32.19 -8.79
C THR A 8 6.39 -33.12 -7.60
N ASP A 9 6.60 -34.42 -7.84
CA ASP A 9 6.79 -35.41 -6.78
C ASP A 9 8.07 -35.15 -5.95
N LYS A 10 9.12 -34.67 -6.61
CA LYS A 10 10.36 -34.24 -5.97
C LYS A 10 10.13 -33.07 -5.02
N LEU A 11 9.44 -32.00 -5.46
CA LEU A 11 9.10 -30.83 -4.65
C LEU A 11 8.24 -31.21 -3.45
N ARG A 12 7.24 -32.08 -3.62
CA ARG A 12 6.37 -32.56 -2.53
C ARG A 12 7.13 -33.41 -1.50
N ARG A 13 8.23 -34.07 -1.89
CA ARG A 13 9.15 -34.72 -0.93
C ARG A 13 10.10 -33.74 -0.24
N GLY A 14 10.04 -32.43 -0.55
CA GLY A 14 10.92 -31.40 0.01
C GLY A 14 12.34 -31.41 -0.57
N GLU A 15 12.53 -32.03 -1.74
CA GLU A 15 13.83 -32.08 -2.39
C GLU A 15 14.09 -30.81 -3.23
N ARG A 16 15.35 -30.41 -3.26
CA ARG A 16 15.82 -29.17 -3.88
C ARG A 16 15.84 -29.27 -5.42
N LEU A 17 15.31 -28.23 -6.10
CA LEU A 17 15.38 -28.12 -7.55
C LEU A 17 16.81 -27.93 -8.07
N THR A 18 17.11 -28.53 -9.19
CA THR A 18 18.27 -28.20 -10.02
C THR A 18 17.93 -27.03 -10.97
N THR A 19 18.94 -26.37 -11.52
CA THR A 19 18.76 -25.31 -12.53
C THR A 19 18.05 -25.84 -13.78
N HIS A 20 18.31 -27.07 -14.19
CA HIS A 20 17.63 -27.71 -15.33
C HIS A 20 16.14 -27.94 -15.05
N GLU A 21 15.77 -28.45 -13.87
CA GLU A 21 14.38 -28.66 -13.47
C GLU A 21 13.63 -27.33 -13.36
N ALA A 22 14.28 -26.25 -12.91
CA ALA A 22 13.72 -24.91 -12.89
C ALA A 22 13.39 -24.39 -14.31
N LEU A 23 14.25 -24.67 -15.30
CA LEU A 23 13.98 -24.36 -16.70
C LEU A 23 12.80 -25.16 -17.25
N VAL A 24 12.71 -26.45 -16.96
CA VAL A 24 11.57 -27.29 -17.35
C VAL A 24 10.27 -26.76 -16.76
N LEU A 25 10.26 -26.42 -15.46
CA LEU A 25 9.11 -25.78 -14.81
C LEU A 25 8.70 -24.47 -15.47
N TRP A 26 9.68 -23.63 -15.81
CA TRP A 26 9.39 -22.34 -16.44
C TRP A 26 8.71 -22.49 -17.80
N HIS A 27 9.22 -23.39 -18.65
CA HIS A 27 8.74 -23.52 -20.02
C HIS A 27 7.52 -24.42 -20.18
N GLU A 28 7.40 -25.48 -19.38
CA GLU A 28 6.45 -26.55 -19.61
C GLU A 28 5.33 -26.60 -18.57
N ALA A 29 5.55 -26.14 -17.32
CA ALA A 29 4.53 -26.22 -16.31
C ALA A 29 3.39 -25.22 -16.58
N PRO A 30 2.13 -25.64 -16.52
CA PRO A 30 1.00 -24.73 -16.58
C PRO A 30 1.02 -23.80 -15.35
N LEU A 31 0.57 -22.55 -15.54
CA LEU A 31 0.64 -21.51 -14.51
C LEU A 31 -0.06 -21.92 -13.20
N TRP A 32 -1.21 -22.58 -13.30
CA TRP A 32 -1.97 -23.06 -12.14
C TRP A 32 -1.18 -24.05 -11.29
N LEU A 33 -0.41 -24.96 -11.91
CA LEU A 33 0.43 -25.92 -11.19
C LEU A 33 1.58 -25.24 -10.46
N LEU A 34 2.21 -24.26 -11.09
CA LEU A 34 3.24 -23.45 -10.42
C LEU A 34 2.67 -22.72 -9.19
N GLY A 35 1.48 -22.14 -9.31
CA GLY A 35 0.78 -21.49 -8.20
C GLY A 35 0.45 -22.45 -7.06
N GLU A 36 -0.06 -23.64 -7.38
CA GLU A 36 -0.37 -24.71 -6.41
C GLU A 36 0.90 -25.09 -5.62
N LEU A 37 1.96 -25.49 -6.33
CA LEU A 37 3.22 -25.94 -5.70
C LEU A 37 3.88 -24.82 -4.88
N ALA A 38 3.90 -23.59 -5.39
CA ALA A 38 4.48 -22.46 -4.68
C ALA A 38 3.66 -22.09 -3.42
N THR A 39 2.32 -22.21 -3.49
CA THR A 39 1.45 -22.00 -2.32
C THR A 39 1.59 -23.13 -1.30
N GLU A 40 1.71 -24.39 -1.74
CA GLU A 40 2.05 -25.51 -0.85
C GLU A 40 3.38 -25.25 -0.12
N ARG A 41 4.40 -24.77 -0.84
CA ARG A 41 5.70 -24.43 -0.25
C ARG A 41 5.60 -23.23 0.71
N LYS A 42 4.88 -22.16 0.33
CA LYS A 42 4.63 -21.02 1.21
C LYS A 42 4.01 -21.45 2.54
N ARG A 43 2.96 -22.30 2.48
CA ARG A 43 2.29 -22.80 3.70
C ARG A 43 3.20 -23.58 4.63
N GLN A 44 4.24 -24.24 4.11
CA GLN A 44 5.26 -24.91 4.93
C GLN A 44 6.19 -23.92 5.64
N VAL A 45 6.42 -22.73 5.07
CA VAL A 45 7.36 -21.72 5.59
C VAL A 45 6.65 -20.71 6.49
N SER A 46 5.54 -20.12 6.04
CA SER A 46 4.83 -19.01 6.69
C SER A 46 3.35 -19.28 6.98
N GLY A 47 2.89 -20.54 6.82
CA GLY A 47 1.48 -20.88 7.09
C GLY A 47 0.52 -20.05 6.23
N GLN A 48 -0.47 -19.46 6.90
CA GLN A 48 -1.43 -18.54 6.28
C GLN A 48 -1.00 -17.06 6.40
N GLU A 49 0.14 -16.80 7.04
CA GLU A 49 0.60 -15.45 7.29
C GLU A 49 1.14 -14.78 6.02
N VAL A 50 0.87 -13.48 5.91
CA VAL A 50 1.45 -12.59 4.91
C VAL A 50 1.90 -11.33 5.61
N TYR A 51 3.19 -11.02 5.44
CA TYR A 51 3.86 -9.96 6.16
C TYR A 51 3.76 -8.62 5.45
N TYR A 52 3.63 -7.54 6.26
CA TYR A 52 3.77 -6.15 5.84
C TYR A 52 4.48 -5.35 6.91
N ASN A 53 4.95 -4.15 6.60
CA ASN A 53 5.54 -3.25 7.58
C ASN A 53 5.10 -1.79 7.38
N ARG A 54 5.39 -0.93 8.36
CA ARG A 54 5.18 0.51 8.26
C ARG A 54 6.51 1.18 7.97
N ASN A 55 6.81 1.38 6.71
CA ASN A 55 8.07 1.94 6.26
C ASN A 55 7.93 3.26 5.51
N VAL A 56 9.01 4.02 5.47
CA VAL A 56 9.15 5.23 4.66
C VAL A 56 10.49 5.19 3.95
N HIS A 57 10.50 5.60 2.68
CA HIS A 57 11.72 5.80 1.93
C HIS A 57 12.26 7.22 2.09
N LEU A 58 13.54 7.33 2.38
CA LEU A 58 14.31 8.56 2.36
C LEU A 58 15.29 8.49 1.19
N GLU A 59 15.09 9.36 0.21
CA GLU A 59 15.90 9.44 -1.01
C GLU A 59 16.74 10.73 -0.98
N PRO A 60 17.97 10.71 -0.40
CA PRO A 60 18.75 11.92 -0.18
C PRO A 60 19.11 12.68 -1.47
N THR A 61 19.25 11.94 -2.58
CA THR A 61 19.57 12.52 -3.88
C THR A 61 19.21 11.59 -5.03
N ASN A 62 18.87 12.17 -6.19
CA ASN A 62 18.79 11.44 -7.45
C ASN A 62 20.03 11.70 -8.36
N ILE A 63 20.97 12.53 -7.89
CA ILE A 63 22.25 12.73 -8.58
C ILE A 63 23.08 11.46 -8.43
N CYS A 64 23.38 10.79 -9.55
CA CYS A 64 24.06 9.51 -9.54
C CYS A 64 25.26 9.48 -10.49
N LEU A 65 26.38 8.95 -9.99
CA LEU A 65 27.60 8.73 -10.77
C LEU A 65 27.36 7.72 -11.91
N PHE A 66 26.59 6.66 -11.63
CA PHE A 66 26.36 5.56 -12.56
C PHE A 66 25.41 5.94 -13.68
N ASN A 67 25.54 5.26 -14.82
CA ASN A 67 24.79 5.54 -16.04
C ASN A 67 24.02 4.29 -16.52
N CYS A 68 23.25 3.69 -15.60
CA CYS A 68 22.50 2.48 -15.92
C CYS A 68 21.43 2.73 -17.00
N GLU A 69 21.34 1.81 -17.97
CA GLU A 69 20.43 1.90 -19.11
C GLU A 69 18.95 1.87 -18.70
N PHE A 70 18.62 1.12 -17.65
CA PHE A 70 17.28 0.88 -17.15
C PHE A 70 16.80 1.94 -16.12
N CYS A 71 17.67 2.88 -15.70
CA CYS A 71 17.36 3.76 -14.57
C CYS A 71 16.69 5.05 -15.00
N SER A 72 15.42 5.21 -14.63
CA SER A 72 14.62 6.42 -14.86
C SER A 72 14.81 7.48 -13.77
N PHE A 73 15.33 7.09 -12.61
CA PHE A 73 15.52 7.93 -11.44
C PHE A 73 16.74 8.86 -11.52
N ARG A 74 17.81 8.37 -12.11
CA ARG A 74 19.12 9.04 -12.16
C ARG A 74 19.06 10.41 -12.83
N ARG A 75 19.74 11.38 -12.21
CA ARG A 75 20.04 12.72 -12.77
C ARG A 75 21.54 13.04 -12.69
N ARG A 76 21.97 14.04 -13.44
CA ARG A 76 23.29 14.66 -13.31
C ARG A 76 23.17 15.98 -12.57
N GLU A 77 24.26 16.43 -11.96
CA GLU A 77 24.33 17.75 -11.36
C GLU A 77 24.02 18.82 -12.42
N GLY A 78 23.00 19.65 -12.17
CA GLY A 78 22.52 20.68 -13.11
C GLY A 78 21.29 20.28 -13.94
N ASP A 79 20.82 19.02 -13.90
CA ASP A 79 19.54 18.67 -14.49
C ASP A 79 18.40 19.39 -13.76
N ALA A 80 17.33 19.78 -14.48
CA ALA A 80 16.27 20.64 -13.95
C ALA A 80 15.48 20.01 -12.78
N ASP A 81 15.43 18.68 -12.72
CA ASP A 81 14.75 17.90 -11.69
C ASP A 81 15.73 17.08 -10.83
N ALA A 82 17.02 17.50 -10.81
CA ALA A 82 17.99 16.97 -9.87
C ALA A 82 17.76 17.54 -8.47
N TRP A 83 17.89 16.70 -7.44
CA TRP A 83 17.86 17.15 -6.04
C TRP A 83 18.97 16.55 -5.21
N TYR A 84 19.26 17.25 -4.14
CA TYR A 84 20.21 16.88 -3.11
C TYR A 84 19.71 17.42 -1.76
N MET A 85 19.65 16.56 -0.76
CA MET A 85 19.29 16.93 0.61
C MET A 85 20.56 17.16 1.44
N SER A 86 20.64 18.30 2.10
CA SER A 86 21.64 18.53 3.14
C SER A 86 21.38 17.66 4.37
N LEU A 87 22.37 17.49 5.23
CA LEU A 87 22.21 16.73 6.48
C LEU A 87 21.11 17.31 7.38
N ASP A 88 20.92 18.63 7.37
CA ASP A 88 19.88 19.29 8.17
C ASP A 88 18.49 19.02 7.58
N GLU A 89 18.33 19.04 6.26
CA GLU A 89 17.07 18.67 5.60
C GLU A 89 16.71 17.21 5.83
N ILE A 90 17.70 16.31 5.84
CA ILE A 90 17.51 14.87 6.20
C ILE A 90 17.00 14.76 7.63
N GLU A 91 17.61 15.49 8.59
CA GLU A 91 17.19 15.46 9.98
C GLU A 91 15.78 16.05 10.18
N GLU A 92 15.46 17.17 9.54
CA GLU A 92 14.12 17.78 9.60
C GLU A 92 13.06 16.86 9.00
N ARG A 93 13.35 16.19 7.88
CA ARG A 93 12.46 15.22 7.29
C ARG A 93 12.24 14.00 8.20
N ALA A 94 13.29 13.50 8.83
CA ALA A 94 13.17 12.43 9.82
C ALA A 94 12.38 12.89 11.07
N LYS A 95 12.56 14.12 11.55
CA LYS A 95 11.76 14.68 12.66
C LYS A 95 10.27 14.77 12.32
N ALA A 96 9.92 15.09 11.07
CA ALA A 96 8.53 15.12 10.62
C ALA A 96 7.83 13.75 10.68
N LEU A 97 8.59 12.66 10.70
CA LEU A 97 8.09 11.29 10.79
C LEU A 97 7.88 10.79 12.24
N ARG A 98 8.22 11.56 13.27
CA ARG A 98 8.12 11.14 14.67
C ARG A 98 6.71 10.73 15.12
N THR A 99 5.69 11.26 14.47
CA THR A 99 4.28 10.97 14.78
C THR A 99 3.65 9.96 13.83
N ALA A 100 4.42 9.42 12.88
CA ALA A 100 3.94 8.54 11.82
C ALA A 100 4.18 7.11 12.22
N ASP A 101 3.98 6.60 13.30
CA ASP A 101 4.01 5.19 13.77
C ASP A 101 4.68 4.23 12.75
N ILE A 102 5.92 4.54 12.37
CA ILE A 102 6.72 3.78 11.41
C ILE A 102 7.70 2.85 12.12
N THR A 103 7.92 1.68 11.55
CA THR A 103 8.87 0.68 12.05
C THR A 103 10.25 0.77 11.39
N GLU A 104 10.30 1.29 10.15
CA GLU A 104 11.49 1.21 9.32
C GLU A 104 11.65 2.45 8.42
N VAL A 105 12.88 2.96 8.30
CA VAL A 105 13.27 3.95 7.30
C VAL A 105 14.27 3.33 6.33
N HIS A 106 13.92 3.32 5.04
CA HIS A 106 14.84 2.95 3.97
C HIS A 106 15.60 4.18 3.47
N ILE A 107 16.93 4.18 3.56
CA ILE A 107 17.77 5.22 2.96
C ILE A 107 18.41 4.65 1.70
N VAL A 108 17.93 5.07 0.54
CA VAL A 108 18.43 4.67 -0.78
C VAL A 108 18.39 5.86 -1.73
N GLY A 109 19.23 5.87 -2.76
CA GLY A 109 19.23 6.97 -3.70
C GLY A 109 20.25 6.86 -4.81
N GLY A 110 20.61 7.99 -5.41
CA GLY A 110 21.72 8.10 -6.33
C GLY A 110 23.06 8.03 -5.60
N VAL A 111 24.05 7.39 -6.22
CA VAL A 111 25.45 7.43 -5.72
C VAL A 111 26.04 8.78 -6.10
N HIS A 112 26.03 9.70 -5.15
CA HIS A 112 26.48 11.07 -5.38
C HIS A 112 28.01 11.13 -5.48
N PRO A 113 28.59 11.75 -6.51
CA PRO A 113 30.05 11.71 -6.75
C PRO A 113 30.89 12.40 -5.67
N LYS A 114 30.29 13.27 -4.85
CA LYS A 114 30.98 14.03 -3.79
C LYS A 114 30.76 13.45 -2.39
N HIS A 115 30.00 12.35 -2.24
CA HIS A 115 29.76 11.72 -0.96
C HIS A 115 30.81 10.67 -0.67
N ASP A 116 31.46 10.78 0.47
CA ASP A 116 32.34 9.80 1.07
C ASP A 116 31.62 8.94 2.12
N LEU A 117 32.30 7.96 2.67
CA LEU A 117 31.77 7.08 3.71
C LEU A 117 31.32 7.85 4.96
N ASP A 118 32.02 8.92 5.33
CA ASP A 118 31.67 9.75 6.49
C ASP A 118 30.37 10.52 6.29
N THR A 119 30.12 11.01 5.08
CA THR A 119 28.85 11.63 4.68
C THR A 119 27.68 10.66 4.80
N TYR A 120 27.82 9.44 4.30
CA TYR A 120 26.79 8.39 4.42
C TYR A 120 26.56 7.98 5.88
N CYS A 121 27.62 7.84 6.69
CA CYS A 121 27.47 7.63 8.13
C CYS A 121 26.77 8.80 8.84
N ALA A 122 27.07 10.04 8.44
CA ALA A 122 26.43 11.22 9.01
C ALA A 122 24.91 11.26 8.71
N MET A 123 24.48 10.86 7.51
CA MET A 123 23.05 10.75 7.16
C MET A 123 22.33 9.77 8.09
N ILE A 124 22.88 8.57 8.30
CA ILE A 124 22.35 7.57 9.23
C ILE A 124 22.24 8.15 10.65
N ARG A 125 23.30 8.77 11.17
CA ARG A 125 23.30 9.37 12.50
C ARG A 125 22.24 10.45 12.65
N ARG A 126 21.96 11.25 11.62
CA ARG A 126 20.89 12.27 11.63
C ARG A 126 19.51 11.62 11.73
N VAL A 127 19.26 10.56 10.95
CA VAL A 127 18.01 9.80 11.02
C VAL A 127 17.84 9.15 12.39
N LYS A 128 18.85 8.42 12.90
CA LYS A 128 18.80 7.78 14.24
C LYS A 128 18.64 8.78 15.39
N ARG A 129 19.21 9.97 15.29
CA ARG A 129 18.99 11.02 16.28
C ARG A 129 17.53 11.50 16.30
N ALA A 130 16.92 11.61 15.12
CA ALA A 130 15.54 12.03 15.00
C ALA A 130 14.55 10.91 15.37
N LEU A 131 14.88 9.66 15.03
CA LEU A 131 14.05 8.46 15.15
C LEU A 131 14.83 7.32 15.83
N PRO A 132 15.12 7.40 17.14
CA PRO A 132 16.04 6.47 17.82
C PRO A 132 15.52 5.02 17.85
N HIS A 133 14.20 4.81 17.81
CA HIS A 133 13.54 3.50 17.92
C HIS A 133 13.19 2.88 16.56
N VAL A 134 13.35 3.61 15.46
CA VAL A 134 13.02 3.14 14.11
C VAL A 134 14.25 2.46 13.49
N THR A 135 14.04 1.28 12.90
CA THR A 135 15.10 0.57 12.20
C THR A 135 15.56 1.35 10.95
N VAL A 136 16.88 1.49 10.78
CA VAL A 136 17.47 2.11 9.59
C VAL A 136 18.01 1.02 8.68
N LYS A 137 17.34 0.83 7.56
CA LYS A 137 17.75 -0.02 6.44
C LYS A 137 18.42 0.86 5.38
N ALA A 138 19.74 0.81 5.29
CA ALA A 138 20.53 1.73 4.48
C ALA A 138 21.67 1.02 3.82
N TYR A 139 21.84 1.37 2.80
CA TYR A 139 22.30 1.53 1.44
C TYR A 139 22.34 0.19 0.71
N THR A 140 22.23 0.19 -0.60
CA THR A 140 22.42 -1.01 -1.42
C THR A 140 23.90 -1.44 -1.40
N ALA A 141 24.16 -2.73 -1.67
CA ALA A 141 25.53 -3.22 -1.76
C ALA A 141 26.38 -2.47 -2.82
N VAL A 142 25.74 -1.90 -3.84
CA VAL A 142 26.41 -1.06 -4.85
C VAL A 142 26.89 0.27 -4.25
N GLU A 143 26.05 0.93 -3.44
CA GLU A 143 26.41 2.17 -2.75
C GLU A 143 27.52 1.90 -1.72
N ILE A 144 27.36 0.82 -0.92
CA ILE A 144 28.35 0.39 0.07
C ILE A 144 29.71 0.07 -0.61
N PHE A 145 29.70 -0.69 -1.69
CA PHE A 145 30.92 -1.01 -2.42
C PHE A 145 31.63 0.24 -2.95
N TYR A 146 30.87 1.19 -3.49
CA TYR A 146 31.41 2.45 -4.01
C TYR A 146 32.06 3.29 -2.90
N MET A 147 31.37 3.52 -1.79
CA MET A 147 31.89 4.36 -0.69
C MET A 147 33.12 3.73 -0.03
N ILE A 148 33.15 2.40 0.13
CA ILE A 148 34.29 1.65 0.66
C ILE A 148 35.49 1.76 -0.27
N ARG A 149 35.28 1.59 -1.58
CA ARG A 149 36.32 1.70 -2.58
C ARG A 149 36.89 3.11 -2.66
N GLN A 150 36.06 4.14 -2.55
CA GLN A 150 36.49 5.52 -2.55
C GLN A 150 37.33 5.86 -1.30
N GLU A 151 36.95 5.35 -0.15
CA GLU A 151 37.70 5.51 1.12
C GLU A 151 38.95 4.67 1.20
N GLY A 152 39.08 3.59 0.40
CA GLY A 152 40.19 2.67 0.42
C GLY A 152 40.25 1.75 1.63
N VAL A 153 39.10 1.47 2.27
CA VAL A 153 38.99 0.56 3.41
C VAL A 153 38.49 -0.83 2.98
N SER A 154 38.57 -1.82 3.86
CA SER A 154 37.99 -3.14 3.62
C SER A 154 36.45 -3.10 3.72
N VAL A 155 35.77 -4.11 3.10
CA VAL A 155 34.30 -4.25 3.19
C VAL A 155 33.84 -4.35 4.64
N VAL A 156 34.55 -5.14 5.46
CA VAL A 156 34.25 -5.33 6.88
C VAL A 156 34.39 -4.00 7.66
N GLU A 157 35.43 -3.22 7.40
CA GLU A 157 35.65 -1.94 8.05
C GLU A 157 34.56 -0.91 7.64
N GLY A 158 34.20 -0.86 6.36
CA GLY A 158 33.13 0.02 5.88
C GLY A 158 31.78 -0.33 6.51
N LEU A 159 31.41 -1.61 6.53
CA LEU A 159 30.18 -2.10 7.17
C LEU A 159 30.18 -1.83 8.68
N ARG A 160 31.31 -2.00 9.37
CA ARG A 160 31.42 -1.68 10.81
C ARG A 160 31.14 -0.20 11.08
N ARG A 161 31.70 0.71 10.27
CA ARG A 161 31.45 2.16 10.41
C ARG A 161 29.99 2.54 10.14
N LEU A 162 29.33 1.91 9.15
CA LEU A 162 27.92 2.10 8.87
C LEU A 162 27.05 1.56 10.01
N GLN A 163 27.36 0.39 10.56
CA GLN A 163 26.67 -0.20 11.70
C GLN A 163 26.82 0.66 12.95
N GLU A 164 28.03 1.18 13.25
CA GLU A 164 28.27 2.13 14.36
C GLU A 164 27.55 3.48 14.17
N ALA A 165 27.28 3.86 12.92
CA ALA A 165 26.44 5.03 12.62
C ALA A 165 24.95 4.77 12.87
N GLY A 166 24.51 3.50 12.99
CA GLY A 166 23.14 3.09 13.24
C GLY A 166 22.45 2.38 12.09
N MET A 167 23.19 1.88 11.09
CA MET A 167 22.66 0.96 10.08
C MET A 167 22.39 -0.42 10.69
N GLU A 168 21.19 -0.96 10.50
CA GLU A 168 20.77 -2.24 11.07
C GLU A 168 20.57 -3.32 10.00
N CYS A 169 20.13 -2.94 8.79
CA CYS A 169 19.85 -3.85 7.68
C CYS A 169 20.28 -3.27 6.33
N ILE A 170 20.46 -4.14 5.32
CA ILE A 170 20.75 -3.78 3.93
C ILE A 170 19.53 -4.11 3.04
N PRO A 171 19.00 -3.18 2.22
CA PRO A 171 17.78 -3.38 1.43
C PRO A 171 17.91 -4.34 0.23
N GLY A 172 19.12 -4.73 -0.18
CA GLY A 172 19.36 -5.72 -1.23
C GLY A 172 19.35 -5.21 -2.67
N GLY A 173 19.04 -3.95 -2.92
CA GLY A 173 19.02 -3.37 -4.27
C GLY A 173 20.39 -3.38 -4.97
N GLY A 174 20.37 -3.09 -6.28
CA GLY A 174 21.59 -2.99 -7.11
C GLY A 174 22.13 -4.32 -7.66
N ALA A 175 21.54 -5.46 -7.30
CA ALA A 175 21.91 -6.77 -7.86
C ALA A 175 21.66 -6.83 -9.37
N GLU A 176 20.58 -6.28 -9.83
CA GLU A 176 20.06 -6.28 -11.19
C GLU A 176 19.97 -7.70 -11.76
N ILE A 177 20.96 -8.09 -12.59
CA ILE A 177 21.16 -9.45 -13.05
C ILE A 177 22.68 -9.79 -12.93
N PHE A 178 23.02 -11.02 -12.56
CA PHE A 178 24.42 -11.39 -12.27
C PHE A 178 25.23 -11.80 -13.51
N ASP A 179 24.61 -12.05 -14.65
CA ASP A 179 25.33 -12.31 -15.88
C ASP A 179 26.32 -11.18 -16.22
N ALA A 180 27.59 -11.48 -16.32
CA ALA A 180 28.65 -10.49 -16.47
C ALA A 180 28.57 -9.72 -17.79
N SER A 181 28.14 -10.39 -18.87
CA SER A 181 28.01 -9.78 -20.20
C SER A 181 26.85 -8.78 -20.24
N LEU A 182 25.76 -9.17 -19.60
CA LEU A 182 24.56 -8.33 -19.52
C LEU A 182 24.79 -7.14 -18.58
N ARG A 183 25.40 -7.34 -17.40
CA ARG A 183 25.80 -6.24 -16.48
C ARG A 183 26.67 -5.21 -17.21
N LYS A 184 27.67 -5.67 -17.96
CA LYS A 184 28.55 -4.77 -18.74
C LYS A 184 27.76 -3.94 -19.76
N ARG A 185 26.65 -4.45 -20.28
CA ARG A 185 25.78 -3.72 -21.20
C ARG A 185 24.88 -2.72 -20.49
N ILE A 186 24.18 -3.13 -19.40
CA ILE A 186 23.12 -2.34 -18.78
C ILE A 186 23.57 -1.44 -17.62
N CYS A 187 24.68 -1.78 -16.93
CA CYS A 187 25.20 -1.03 -15.78
C CYS A 187 26.73 -1.19 -15.63
N PRO A 188 27.52 -0.76 -16.61
CA PRO A 188 28.97 -1.06 -16.69
C PRO A 188 29.80 -0.46 -15.55
N GLU A 189 29.34 0.63 -14.93
CA GLU A 189 30.06 1.29 -13.83
C GLU A 189 29.75 0.72 -12.44
N LYS A 190 28.71 -0.11 -12.31
CA LYS A 190 28.36 -0.77 -11.02
C LYS A 190 29.38 -1.88 -10.69
N CYS A 191 29.45 -2.23 -9.41
CA CYS A 191 30.22 -3.37 -8.96
C CYS A 191 29.83 -4.67 -9.72
N SER A 192 30.76 -5.61 -9.85
CA SER A 192 30.49 -6.93 -10.41
C SER A 192 29.51 -7.72 -9.52
N ALA A 193 29.03 -8.84 -10.04
CA ALA A 193 28.19 -9.74 -9.26
C ALA A 193 28.95 -10.32 -8.04
N GLU A 194 30.22 -10.66 -8.24
CA GLU A 194 31.11 -11.19 -7.19
C GLU A 194 31.32 -10.17 -6.07
N GLU A 195 31.54 -8.90 -6.43
CA GLU A 195 31.71 -7.80 -5.47
C GLU A 195 30.40 -7.53 -4.71
N TRP A 196 29.25 -7.58 -5.37
CA TRP A 196 27.93 -7.47 -4.74
C TRP A 196 27.71 -8.60 -3.73
N LEU A 197 27.95 -9.85 -4.13
CA LEU A 197 27.85 -11.04 -3.26
C LEU A 197 28.85 -10.98 -2.10
N ALA A 198 30.05 -10.42 -2.32
CA ALA A 198 31.07 -10.28 -1.26
C ALA A 198 30.64 -9.27 -0.17
N VAL A 199 29.95 -8.18 -0.54
CA VAL A 199 29.38 -7.23 0.45
C VAL A 199 28.35 -7.94 1.31
N HIS A 200 27.42 -8.69 0.71
CA HIS A 200 26.40 -9.44 1.47
C HIS A 200 27.02 -10.54 2.34
N ARG A 201 27.97 -11.31 1.81
CA ARG A 201 28.71 -12.31 2.61
C ARG A 201 29.37 -11.69 3.85
N ALA A 202 29.99 -10.53 3.69
CA ALA A 202 30.63 -9.84 4.80
C ALA A 202 29.57 -9.33 5.81
N ALA A 203 28.45 -8.79 5.33
CA ALA A 203 27.34 -8.36 6.18
C ALA A 203 26.76 -9.53 6.98
N HIS A 204 26.47 -10.68 6.35
CA HIS A 204 25.97 -11.89 7.02
C HIS A 204 26.93 -12.39 8.10
N ASN A 205 28.23 -12.43 7.81
CA ASN A 205 29.26 -12.82 8.78
C ASN A 205 29.38 -11.85 9.98
N MET A 206 28.88 -10.61 9.82
CA MET A 206 28.81 -9.61 10.89
C MET A 206 27.43 -9.60 11.61
N GLY A 207 26.50 -10.48 11.23
CA GLY A 207 25.14 -10.52 11.78
C GLY A 207 24.23 -9.41 11.29
N ILE A 208 24.56 -8.76 10.15
CA ILE A 208 23.72 -7.76 9.53
C ILE A 208 22.76 -8.46 8.56
N ALA A 209 21.47 -8.40 8.85
CA ALA A 209 20.42 -8.95 8.01
C ALA A 209 20.28 -8.18 6.68
N THR A 210 20.01 -8.89 5.61
CA THR A 210 19.92 -8.27 4.28
C THR A 210 18.77 -8.85 3.46
N ASN A 211 18.32 -8.10 2.44
CA ASN A 211 17.47 -8.65 1.40
C ASN A 211 18.28 -8.93 0.14
N SER A 212 17.75 -9.77 -0.73
CA SER A 212 18.28 -9.99 -2.07
C SER A 212 17.26 -9.56 -3.13
N THR A 213 17.73 -9.12 -4.30
CA THR A 213 16.88 -8.64 -5.39
C THR A 213 17.33 -9.19 -6.73
N MET A 214 16.44 -9.19 -7.71
CA MET A 214 16.74 -9.35 -9.13
C MET A 214 15.86 -8.39 -9.92
N LEU A 215 16.44 -7.64 -10.86
CA LEU A 215 15.67 -6.90 -11.86
C LEU A 215 15.43 -7.81 -13.06
N TYR A 216 14.17 -8.09 -13.38
CA TYR A 216 13.80 -8.99 -14.46
C TYR A 216 12.79 -8.35 -15.41
N GLY A 217 12.64 -8.92 -16.60
CA GLY A 217 11.68 -8.49 -17.61
C GLY A 217 12.20 -7.42 -18.56
N HIS A 218 13.53 -7.28 -18.68
CA HIS A 218 14.13 -6.35 -19.64
C HIS A 218 14.69 -7.08 -20.87
N ILE A 219 15.96 -7.48 -20.87
CA ILE A 219 16.63 -8.11 -22.02
C ILE A 219 17.41 -9.36 -21.63
N GLU A 220 17.24 -9.83 -20.41
CA GLU A 220 17.81 -11.06 -19.90
C GLU A 220 17.02 -12.28 -20.39
N THR A 221 17.69 -13.45 -20.37
CA THR A 221 17.06 -14.74 -20.64
C THR A 221 16.62 -15.42 -19.34
N ILE A 222 15.77 -16.44 -19.44
CA ILE A 222 15.36 -17.22 -18.28
C ILE A 222 16.54 -17.98 -17.65
N GLU A 223 17.49 -18.45 -18.43
CA GLU A 223 18.71 -19.09 -17.94
C GLU A 223 19.52 -18.14 -17.06
N GLN A 224 19.62 -16.87 -17.47
CA GLN A 224 20.30 -15.83 -16.69
C GLN A 224 19.55 -15.50 -15.39
N ARG A 225 18.20 -15.53 -15.38
CA ARG A 225 17.41 -15.41 -14.15
C ARG A 225 17.69 -16.57 -13.20
N ILE A 226 17.70 -17.81 -13.70
CA ILE A 226 17.93 -19.01 -12.89
C ILE A 226 19.38 -19.05 -12.38
N ASP A 227 20.39 -18.66 -13.18
CA ASP A 227 21.76 -18.49 -12.70
C ASP A 227 21.84 -17.49 -11.55
N HIS A 228 21.13 -16.37 -11.67
CA HIS A 228 21.06 -15.36 -10.61
C HIS A 228 20.47 -15.95 -9.31
N LEU A 229 19.33 -16.65 -9.39
CA LEU A 229 18.73 -17.32 -8.23
C LEU A 229 19.66 -18.38 -7.63
N ASP A 230 20.34 -19.17 -8.45
CA ASP A 230 21.27 -20.21 -7.99
C ASP A 230 22.45 -19.62 -7.22
N ARG A 231 22.98 -18.48 -7.66
CA ARG A 231 24.08 -17.78 -6.98
C ARG A 231 23.62 -17.16 -5.65
N LEU A 232 22.41 -16.65 -5.56
CA LEU A 232 21.84 -16.20 -4.29
C LEU A 232 21.63 -17.37 -3.33
N ARG A 233 21.06 -18.47 -3.81
CA ARG A 233 20.85 -19.70 -3.03
C ARG A 233 22.16 -20.25 -2.48
N LYS A 234 23.23 -20.29 -3.30
CA LYS A 234 24.56 -20.72 -2.88
C LYS A 234 25.16 -19.82 -1.80
N LEU A 235 25.01 -18.49 -1.93
CA LEU A 235 25.47 -17.57 -0.90
C LEU A 235 24.70 -17.78 0.42
N GLN A 236 23.39 -17.99 0.36
CA GLN A 236 22.59 -18.28 1.54
C GLN A 236 22.96 -19.61 2.20
N ASP A 237 23.35 -20.64 1.42
CA ASP A 237 23.88 -21.89 1.96
C ASP A 237 25.26 -21.69 2.64
N GLU A 238 26.12 -20.81 2.08
CA GLU A 238 27.44 -20.51 2.57
C GLU A 238 27.44 -19.63 3.82
N SER A 239 26.63 -18.58 3.79
CA SER A 239 26.52 -17.57 4.85
C SER A 239 25.06 -17.09 4.95
N PRO A 240 24.23 -17.74 5.76
CA PRO A 240 22.82 -17.35 5.95
C PRO A 240 22.69 -15.90 6.46
N GLY A 241 21.78 -15.12 5.88
CA GLY A 241 21.57 -13.72 6.25
C GLY A 241 20.63 -12.97 5.31
N PHE A 242 20.18 -13.61 4.21
CA PHE A 242 19.07 -13.07 3.44
C PHE A 242 17.74 -13.40 4.13
N ASP A 243 17.01 -12.37 4.56
CA ASP A 243 15.66 -12.50 5.11
C ASP A 243 14.63 -12.69 3.99
N ALA A 244 14.78 -11.94 2.89
CA ALA A 244 13.83 -12.00 1.79
C ALA A 244 14.49 -11.88 0.42
N PHE A 245 13.84 -12.47 -0.59
CA PHE A 245 14.10 -12.23 -1.99
C PHE A 245 12.99 -11.37 -2.60
N ILE A 246 13.36 -10.36 -3.38
CA ILE A 246 12.47 -9.41 -4.02
C ILE A 246 12.70 -9.44 -5.53
N PRO A 247 11.88 -10.12 -6.31
CA PRO A 247 11.90 -10.00 -7.77
C PRO A 247 11.32 -8.63 -8.15
N LEU A 248 12.18 -7.74 -8.68
CA LEU A 248 11.82 -6.39 -9.09
C LEU A 248 11.47 -6.39 -10.58
N LYS A 249 10.23 -6.07 -10.91
CA LYS A 249 9.77 -5.94 -12.29
C LYS A 249 10.39 -4.72 -12.95
N TYR A 250 10.95 -4.91 -14.15
CA TYR A 250 11.41 -3.82 -14.99
C TYR A 250 10.24 -3.00 -15.55
N HIS A 251 10.40 -1.67 -15.54
CA HIS A 251 9.50 -0.71 -16.16
C HIS A 251 10.23 0.09 -17.23
N SER A 252 9.63 0.18 -18.42
CA SER A 252 10.25 0.74 -19.61
C SER A 252 10.21 2.28 -19.71
N ARG A 253 9.41 2.93 -18.85
CA ARG A 253 9.17 4.38 -18.94
C ARG A 253 10.38 5.21 -18.53
N GLY A 254 10.80 6.13 -19.38
CA GLY A 254 11.79 7.16 -19.04
C GLY A 254 13.24 6.69 -18.93
N ASN A 255 13.60 5.53 -19.50
CA ASN A 255 14.96 5.00 -19.54
C ASN A 255 15.39 4.58 -20.96
N ARG A 256 16.63 4.11 -21.09
CA ARG A 256 17.22 3.78 -22.41
C ARG A 256 16.96 2.36 -22.90
N LEU A 257 16.35 1.51 -22.07
CA LEU A 257 15.88 0.18 -22.45
C LEU A 257 14.38 0.13 -22.75
N SER A 258 13.76 1.28 -23.04
CA SER A 258 12.32 1.40 -23.29
C SER A 258 11.79 0.48 -24.39
N GLU A 259 12.63 0.06 -25.34
CA GLU A 259 12.29 -0.88 -26.40
C GLU A 259 12.13 -2.34 -25.92
N ALA A 260 12.62 -2.68 -24.73
CA ALA A 260 12.50 -4.02 -24.16
C ALA A 260 11.04 -4.41 -23.85
N GLY A 261 10.14 -3.43 -23.74
CA GLY A 261 8.73 -3.65 -23.38
C GLY A 261 8.55 -3.85 -21.88
N GLU A 262 7.42 -4.46 -21.51
CA GLU A 262 7.09 -4.77 -20.10
C GLU A 262 6.63 -6.23 -19.99
N CYS A 263 6.97 -6.86 -18.87
CA CYS A 263 6.50 -8.21 -18.54
C CYS A 263 4.98 -8.30 -18.42
N SER A 264 4.44 -9.42 -18.87
CA SER A 264 3.04 -9.76 -18.62
C SER A 264 2.82 -10.14 -17.14
N VAL A 265 1.57 -10.07 -16.68
CA VAL A 265 1.18 -10.54 -15.34
C VAL A 265 1.47 -12.05 -15.20
N GLU A 266 1.29 -12.84 -16.26
CA GLU A 266 1.63 -14.26 -16.25
C GLU A 266 3.11 -14.49 -15.94
N GLU A 267 3.99 -13.70 -16.56
CA GLU A 267 5.44 -13.79 -16.34
C GLU A 267 5.81 -13.36 -14.92
N ASP A 268 5.15 -12.32 -14.39
CA ASP A 268 5.31 -11.88 -13.00
C ASP A 268 4.96 -13.01 -12.02
N LEU A 269 3.82 -13.67 -12.22
CA LEU A 269 3.36 -14.77 -11.36
C LEU A 269 4.25 -16.02 -11.48
N ARG A 270 4.73 -16.35 -12.69
CA ARG A 270 5.71 -17.42 -12.90
C ARG A 270 7.01 -17.13 -12.16
N MET A 271 7.49 -15.87 -12.22
CA MET A 271 8.74 -15.47 -11.56
C MET A 271 8.65 -15.59 -10.04
N ILE A 272 7.54 -15.16 -9.46
CA ILE A 272 7.29 -15.28 -8.01
C ILE A 272 7.20 -16.76 -7.62
N ALA A 273 6.40 -17.56 -8.34
CA ALA A 273 6.26 -18.98 -8.04
C ALA A 273 7.59 -19.74 -8.16
N LEU A 274 8.33 -19.51 -9.25
CA LEU A 274 9.64 -20.11 -9.42
C LEU A 274 10.62 -19.70 -8.32
N SER A 275 10.60 -18.42 -7.92
CA SER A 275 11.45 -17.94 -6.82
C SER A 275 11.16 -18.69 -5.51
N ARG A 276 9.89 -18.86 -5.14
CA ARG A 276 9.48 -19.61 -3.95
C ARG A 276 9.94 -21.09 -4.01
N LEU A 277 9.82 -21.72 -5.19
CA LEU A 277 10.18 -23.13 -5.36
C LEU A 277 11.69 -23.38 -5.43
N PHE A 278 12.45 -22.41 -5.97
CA PHE A 278 13.88 -22.56 -6.20
C PHE A 278 14.74 -22.07 -5.02
N LEU A 279 14.33 -20.94 -4.38
CA LEU A 279 15.04 -20.37 -3.22
C LEU A 279 14.53 -21.01 -1.92
N ASP A 280 14.74 -22.30 -1.79
CA ASP A 280 14.26 -23.12 -0.67
C ASP A 280 14.85 -22.75 0.70
N ASN A 281 15.95 -22.01 0.73
CA ASN A 281 16.71 -21.56 1.90
C ASN A 281 16.56 -20.06 2.22
N ILE A 282 15.84 -19.28 1.39
CA ILE A 282 15.49 -17.89 1.69
C ILE A 282 14.05 -17.88 2.21
N PRO A 283 13.80 -17.41 3.46
CA PRO A 283 12.50 -17.61 4.11
C PRO A 283 11.37 -16.88 3.41
N HIS A 284 11.56 -15.62 2.97
CA HIS A 284 10.47 -14.81 2.46
C HIS A 284 10.64 -14.44 0.99
N ILE A 285 9.53 -14.50 0.23
CA ILE A 285 9.44 -14.00 -1.15
C ILE A 285 8.51 -12.80 -1.16
N LYS A 286 9.05 -11.64 -1.47
CA LYS A 286 8.32 -10.39 -1.41
C LYS A 286 7.72 -10.02 -2.76
N ALA A 287 6.40 -9.90 -2.83
CA ALA A 287 5.70 -9.28 -3.95
C ALA A 287 5.59 -7.76 -3.70
N TYR A 288 6.57 -7.00 -4.15
CA TYR A 288 6.69 -5.58 -3.90
C TYR A 288 5.58 -4.78 -4.63
N TRP A 289 4.52 -4.41 -3.90
CA TRP A 289 3.29 -3.86 -4.49
C TRP A 289 3.50 -2.59 -5.31
N VAL A 290 4.49 -1.78 -4.98
CA VAL A 290 4.82 -0.54 -5.74
C VAL A 290 5.32 -0.86 -7.15
N SER A 291 5.98 -2.00 -7.33
CA SER A 291 6.47 -2.47 -8.63
C SER A 291 5.38 -3.19 -9.43
N TYR A 292 4.58 -4.03 -8.77
CA TYR A 292 3.58 -4.88 -9.44
C TYR A 292 2.21 -4.22 -9.60
N GLY A 293 1.88 -3.25 -8.74
CA GLY A 293 0.52 -2.75 -8.55
C GLY A 293 -0.32 -3.67 -7.66
N LYS A 294 -1.37 -3.11 -7.03
CA LYS A 294 -2.19 -3.82 -6.01
C LYS A 294 -2.75 -5.15 -6.51
N ALA A 295 -3.37 -5.17 -7.69
CA ALA A 295 -4.01 -6.38 -8.22
C ALA A 295 -3.04 -7.54 -8.49
N THR A 296 -1.88 -7.28 -9.09
CA THR A 296 -0.88 -8.32 -9.35
C THR A 296 -0.25 -8.80 -8.05
N THR A 297 -0.04 -7.92 -7.07
CA THR A 297 0.47 -8.28 -5.74
C THR A 297 -0.50 -9.21 -5.01
N GLU A 298 -1.80 -8.89 -5.00
CA GLU A 298 -2.85 -9.74 -4.43
C GLU A 298 -2.84 -11.14 -5.07
N MET A 299 -2.77 -11.22 -6.40
CA MET A 299 -2.64 -12.51 -7.11
C MET A 299 -1.35 -13.26 -6.73
N ALA A 300 -0.24 -12.55 -6.53
CA ALA A 300 1.07 -13.13 -6.20
C ALA A 300 1.07 -13.88 -4.85
N LEU A 301 0.18 -13.52 -3.93
CA LEU A 301 0.01 -14.23 -2.65
C LEU A 301 -0.43 -15.68 -2.85
N ALA A 302 -1.24 -15.96 -3.88
CA ALA A 302 -1.62 -17.31 -4.29
C ALA A 302 -0.56 -17.99 -5.19
N PHE A 303 0.60 -17.34 -5.38
CA PHE A 303 1.75 -17.85 -6.14
C PHE A 303 3.02 -17.94 -5.29
N GLY A 304 2.88 -18.00 -3.97
CA GLY A 304 3.98 -18.25 -3.05
C GLY A 304 4.65 -17.03 -2.45
N ALA A 305 4.22 -15.80 -2.75
CA ALA A 305 4.64 -14.61 -2.02
C ALA A 305 4.03 -14.63 -0.60
N ASP A 306 4.81 -14.18 0.38
CA ASP A 306 4.42 -14.06 1.78
C ASP A 306 4.79 -12.72 2.41
N ASP A 307 5.24 -11.75 1.64
CA ASP A 307 5.50 -10.37 2.05
C ASP A 307 5.08 -9.42 0.91
N ILE A 308 4.39 -8.34 1.24
CA ILE A 308 3.91 -7.34 0.27
C ILE A 308 4.63 -6.00 0.40
N ASP A 309 5.60 -5.89 1.31
CA ASP A 309 6.23 -4.65 1.76
C ASP A 309 5.26 -3.77 2.59
N GLY A 310 5.43 -2.45 2.61
CA GLY A 310 4.73 -1.64 3.58
C GLY A 310 4.09 -0.36 3.03
N THR A 311 3.87 0.58 3.93
CA THR A 311 3.17 1.84 3.66
C THR A 311 3.92 2.78 2.72
N ILE A 312 5.26 2.65 2.66
CA ILE A 312 6.18 3.43 1.82
C ILE A 312 5.96 4.94 2.01
N GLY A 313 5.67 5.76 1.33
CA GLY A 313 5.44 7.19 1.45
C GLY A 313 5.27 7.83 0.08
N ASP A 314 4.35 8.76 -0.02
CA ASP A 314 4.01 9.42 -1.27
C ASP A 314 5.14 10.28 -1.86
N THR A 315 6.20 10.51 -1.09
CA THR A 315 7.38 11.28 -1.50
C THR A 315 8.43 10.49 -2.27
N THR A 316 8.31 9.15 -2.28
CA THR A 316 9.20 8.26 -3.04
C THR A 316 9.07 8.48 -4.54
N LYS A 317 10.22 8.66 -5.22
CA LYS A 317 10.30 8.94 -6.66
C LYS A 317 10.88 7.81 -7.49
N ILE A 318 11.66 6.90 -6.90
CA ILE A 318 12.35 5.81 -7.62
C ILE A 318 11.38 5.06 -8.53
N TYR A 319 10.24 4.63 -8.00
CA TYR A 319 9.28 3.79 -8.72
C TYR A 319 8.33 4.59 -9.62
N SER A 320 7.82 5.72 -9.14
CA SER A 320 6.91 6.57 -9.94
C SER A 320 7.59 7.14 -11.19
N MET A 321 8.88 7.47 -11.12
CA MET A 321 9.66 7.91 -12.28
C MET A 321 9.90 6.79 -13.29
N ALA A 322 10.00 5.54 -12.85
CA ALA A 322 10.17 4.38 -13.72
C ALA A 322 8.86 3.92 -14.40
N GLY A 323 7.71 4.35 -13.95
CA GLY A 323 6.40 3.93 -14.48
C GLY A 323 5.66 2.93 -13.59
N GLY A 324 6.18 2.65 -12.39
CA GLY A 324 5.46 1.95 -11.34
C GLY A 324 4.27 2.75 -10.80
N VAL A 325 3.78 2.42 -9.63
CA VAL A 325 2.63 3.10 -9.01
C VAL A 325 2.93 4.60 -8.86
N GLU A 326 2.07 5.45 -9.43
CA GLU A 326 2.27 6.91 -9.47
C GLU A 326 2.29 7.54 -8.07
N ARG A 327 1.46 7.00 -7.15
CA ARG A 327 1.41 7.40 -5.75
C ARG A 327 1.67 6.18 -4.87
N PRO A 328 2.94 5.92 -4.51
CA PRO A 328 3.32 4.71 -3.78
C PRO A 328 3.01 4.84 -2.28
N THR A 329 1.76 5.11 -1.94
CA THR A 329 1.27 5.16 -0.56
C THR A 329 0.06 4.24 -0.41
N MET A 330 0.07 3.43 0.64
CA MET A 330 -1.03 2.56 1.03
C MET A 330 -1.19 2.67 2.54
N SER A 331 -2.43 2.74 3.05
CA SER A 331 -2.65 2.70 4.49
C SER A 331 -2.51 1.28 5.02
N VAL A 332 -2.38 1.12 6.33
CA VAL A 332 -2.32 -0.20 6.97
C VAL A 332 -3.60 -0.98 6.68
N GLU A 333 -4.76 -0.34 6.80
CA GLU A 333 -6.05 -0.95 6.53
C GLU A 333 -6.17 -1.43 5.08
N GLU A 334 -5.61 -0.68 4.11
CA GLU A 334 -5.58 -1.11 2.71
C GLU A 334 -4.64 -2.31 2.49
N LEU A 335 -3.47 -2.34 3.17
CA LEU A 335 -2.55 -3.48 3.13
C LEU A 335 -3.21 -4.75 3.69
N GLU A 336 -3.81 -4.63 4.87
CA GLU A 336 -4.51 -5.74 5.52
C GLU A 336 -5.70 -6.23 4.72
N ALA A 337 -6.53 -5.31 4.20
CA ALA A 337 -7.67 -5.67 3.36
C ALA A 337 -7.23 -6.43 2.10
N MET A 338 -6.11 -6.05 1.48
CA MET A 338 -5.55 -6.76 0.32
C MET A 338 -5.12 -8.18 0.68
N VAL A 339 -4.49 -8.37 1.85
CA VAL A 339 -4.07 -9.69 2.33
C VAL A 339 -5.27 -10.57 2.65
N ARG A 340 -6.27 -10.03 3.39
CA ARG A 340 -7.49 -10.77 3.74
C ARG A 340 -8.33 -11.13 2.51
N SER A 341 -8.43 -10.25 1.51
CA SER A 341 -9.15 -10.54 0.26
C SER A 341 -8.53 -11.70 -0.52
N ALA A 342 -7.21 -11.87 -0.41
CA ALA A 342 -6.50 -13.02 -0.98
C ALA A 342 -6.66 -14.33 -0.14
N GLY A 343 -7.32 -14.26 1.01
CA GLY A 343 -7.57 -15.42 1.90
C GLY A 343 -6.44 -15.75 2.85
N PHE A 344 -5.59 -14.75 3.20
CA PHE A 344 -4.46 -14.89 4.12
C PHE A 344 -4.61 -14.00 5.35
N THR A 345 -3.81 -14.28 6.39
CA THR A 345 -3.76 -13.51 7.64
C THR A 345 -2.67 -12.44 7.54
N PRO A 346 -2.99 -11.15 7.64
CA PRO A 346 -1.99 -10.09 7.64
C PRO A 346 -1.23 -10.08 8.97
N VAL A 347 0.09 -9.91 8.90
CA VAL A 347 0.97 -9.80 10.07
C VAL A 347 1.87 -8.59 9.90
N GLU A 348 1.76 -7.63 10.80
CA GLU A 348 2.74 -6.55 10.87
C GLU A 348 4.06 -7.08 11.39
N ARG A 349 5.16 -6.75 10.70
CA ARG A 349 6.51 -7.18 11.07
C ARG A 349 7.46 -6.02 11.27
N ASP A 350 8.51 -6.27 12.06
CA ASP A 350 9.70 -5.42 12.08
C ASP A 350 10.66 -5.74 10.89
N SER A 351 11.82 -5.12 10.87
CA SER A 351 12.83 -5.33 9.82
C SER A 351 13.50 -6.71 9.86
N HIS A 352 13.35 -7.45 10.95
CA HIS A 352 13.90 -8.80 11.16
C HIS A 352 12.81 -9.89 11.09
N TYR A 353 11.65 -9.56 10.55
CA TYR A 353 10.48 -10.46 10.45
C TYR A 353 9.92 -10.94 11.79
N ASN A 354 10.19 -10.24 12.90
CA ASN A 354 9.45 -10.48 14.13
C ASN A 354 8.06 -9.86 14.01
N PRO A 355 6.99 -10.59 14.36
CA PRO A 355 5.64 -10.02 14.36
C PRO A 355 5.55 -8.85 15.35
N VAL A 356 5.04 -7.70 14.87
CA VAL A 356 4.73 -6.53 15.70
C VAL A 356 3.27 -6.59 16.13
N GLU A 357 2.38 -6.89 15.17
CA GLU A 357 0.95 -7.05 15.40
C GLU A 357 0.43 -8.18 14.50
N ARG A 358 -0.43 -9.03 15.04
CA ARG A 358 -1.02 -10.14 14.28
C ARG A 358 -2.54 -10.02 14.35
N TYR A 359 -3.17 -10.03 13.19
CA TYR A 359 -4.61 -9.97 13.04
C TYR A 359 -5.12 -11.37 12.72
N ASP A 360 -5.75 -12.01 13.71
CA ASP A 360 -6.40 -13.31 13.56
C ASP A 360 -7.91 -13.10 13.50
N ASP A 361 -8.57 -13.61 12.47
CA ASP A 361 -10.03 -13.55 12.34
C ASP A 361 -10.76 -14.32 13.48
N ASP A 362 -10.04 -15.19 14.23
CA ASP A 362 -10.58 -15.89 15.39
C ASP A 362 -10.69 -15.00 16.64
N ALA A 363 -9.97 -13.87 16.71
CA ALA A 363 -10.14 -12.89 17.80
C ALA A 363 -11.48 -12.15 17.70
N LEU A 364 -12.01 -11.95 16.51
CA LEU A 364 -13.34 -11.36 16.31
C LEU A 364 -14.49 -12.29 16.68
N LYS A 365 -14.24 -13.60 16.80
CA LYS A 365 -15.25 -14.59 17.23
C LYS A 365 -15.32 -14.76 18.75
N GLN A 366 -14.29 -14.35 19.49
CA GLN A 366 -14.30 -14.43 20.96
C GLN A 366 -15.04 -13.27 21.62
N ASP A 367 -15.16 -12.12 20.93
CA ASP A 367 -15.96 -10.99 21.43
C ASP A 367 -17.47 -11.19 21.20
N GLU A 368 -17.86 -12.03 20.23
CA GLU A 368 -19.29 -12.38 20.02
C GLU A 368 -19.81 -13.44 20.99
N ASP A 369 -18.92 -14.29 21.56
CA ASP A 369 -19.29 -15.30 22.57
C ASP A 369 -19.29 -14.76 24.02
N SER A 370 -18.75 -13.54 24.25
CA SER A 370 -18.72 -12.94 25.59
C SER A 370 -19.96 -12.13 25.98
N ASP A 371 -20.82 -11.82 24.99
CA ASP A 371 -22.05 -11.02 25.22
C ASP A 371 -23.33 -11.86 25.45
N GLU A 372 -23.26 -13.22 25.40
CA GLU A 372 -24.41 -14.08 25.64
C GLU A 372 -24.57 -14.61 27.08
N GLU A 373 -23.71 -14.24 28.05
CA GLU A 373 -23.80 -14.74 29.43
C GLU A 373 -23.92 -13.64 30.50
N SER A 374 -24.70 -12.60 30.28
CA SER A 374 -25.10 -11.69 31.36
C SER A 374 -26.49 -11.10 31.15
N VAL A 375 -27.50 -11.96 31.24
CA VAL A 375 -28.88 -11.50 31.52
C VAL A 375 -29.42 -12.32 32.69
N ILE A 376 -29.91 -11.58 33.65
CA ILE A 376 -30.75 -11.90 34.80
C ILE A 376 -30.00 -11.94 36.19
N GLU A 377 -30.10 -10.81 36.87
CA GLU A 377 -30.85 -10.74 38.11
C GLU A 377 -31.04 -9.29 38.56
N THR A 378 -32.28 -8.86 38.45
CA THR A 378 -32.82 -7.65 39.06
C THR A 378 -33.08 -7.91 40.54
N THR A 379 -32.57 -7.07 41.43
CA THR A 379 -33.30 -6.70 42.64
C THR A 379 -32.99 -5.25 43.03
N GLU A 380 -34.08 -4.53 43.15
CA GLU A 380 -34.21 -3.17 43.67
C GLU A 380 -33.63 -3.04 45.07
N THR A 381 -32.99 -1.92 45.37
CA THR A 381 -33.34 -1.10 46.53
C THR A 381 -32.75 0.30 46.42
N GLU A 382 -33.64 1.25 46.60
CA GLU A 382 -33.40 2.71 46.75
C GLU A 382 -32.58 3.00 48.02
N GLU A 383 -31.87 4.07 48.04
CA GLU A 383 -31.95 5.26 48.91
C GLU A 383 -30.60 5.97 49.04
N ILE A 384 -30.52 7.17 48.57
CA ILE A 384 -30.52 8.50 49.25
C ILE A 384 -29.20 8.92 49.91
N MET A 385 -28.72 10.06 49.43
CA MET A 385 -28.06 11.21 50.10
C MET A 385 -26.84 10.92 51.02
N ASP A 386 -25.82 11.64 51.03
CA ASP A 386 -25.56 13.07 51.20
C ASP A 386 -24.06 13.33 51.46
N ASN A 387 -23.59 14.40 50.98
CA ASN A 387 -22.62 15.40 51.43
C ASN A 387 -21.50 15.08 52.46
N LYS A 388 -20.45 15.78 52.20
CA LYS A 388 -19.40 16.41 53.07
C LYS A 388 -18.04 15.74 53.06
N GLU A 389 -17.09 16.47 52.47
CA GLU A 389 -16.15 17.44 53.07
C GLU A 389 -15.24 16.88 54.21
N ILE A 390 -14.04 17.41 54.17
CA ILE A 390 -13.04 17.55 55.27
C ILE A 390 -11.94 16.49 55.24
N SER A 391 -10.73 16.77 55.12
CA SER A 391 -9.77 17.83 55.37
C SER A 391 -8.47 17.21 55.92
N ARG A 392 -7.42 17.90 55.69
CA ARG A 392 -6.20 18.09 56.49
C ARG A 392 -5.07 17.06 56.45
N GLY A 393 -4.02 17.63 56.08
CA GLY A 393 -2.62 17.53 56.18
C GLY A 393 -1.94 16.99 57.44
N PRO A 394 -0.64 17.09 57.67
CA PRO A 394 -0.09 18.26 58.35
C PRO A 394 1.27 18.78 57.85
N LYS A 395 1.46 20.02 58.15
CA LYS A 395 2.53 20.94 58.40
C LYS A 395 3.72 20.43 59.24
N SER A 396 4.89 21.08 59.00
CA SER A 396 5.75 21.61 60.10
C SER A 396 6.82 22.52 59.47
N THR A 397 6.80 23.79 59.65
CA THR A 397 7.39 24.70 60.63
C THR A 397 8.90 24.77 60.54
N SER A 398 9.54 25.98 60.37
CA SER A 398 9.68 27.04 61.35
C SER A 398 10.40 28.27 60.80
N LYS A 399 9.94 29.42 61.23
CA LYS A 399 10.68 30.68 61.33
C LYS A 399 11.35 30.83 62.74
N PRO A 400 12.31 31.74 62.97
CA PRO A 400 11.94 33.07 63.49
C PRO A 400 12.87 34.27 63.09
N THR A 401 12.32 35.47 63.23
CA THR A 401 12.89 36.80 63.40
C THR A 401 13.40 37.05 64.83
N PRO A 402 14.16 38.15 65.24
CA PRO A 402 13.84 39.55 65.07
C PRO A 402 15.02 40.60 65.06
N THR A 403 14.68 41.83 64.77
CA THR A 403 15.28 43.17 64.91
C THR A 403 16.07 43.50 66.18
N PRO A 404 16.86 44.66 66.28
CA PRO A 404 16.34 46.02 66.29
C PRO A 404 17.26 47.17 65.76
N ARG A 405 16.66 48.34 65.60
CA ARG A 405 17.13 49.70 65.41
C ARG A 405 17.84 50.31 66.68
N PRO A 406 18.61 51.45 66.57
CA PRO A 406 18.02 52.82 66.63
C PRO A 406 18.77 54.03 65.95
N LYS A 407 17.94 55.01 65.55
CA LYS A 407 18.00 56.51 65.70
C LYS A 407 19.28 57.31 65.52
N THR A 408 19.26 58.39 64.68
CA THR A 408 18.91 59.77 65.06
C THR A 408 19.02 60.76 63.90
N THR A 409 18.12 61.73 63.88
CA THR A 409 17.96 62.93 63.07
C THR A 409 18.95 64.09 63.44
N PRO A 410 19.10 65.28 62.72
CA PRO A 410 18.04 66.22 62.35
C PRO A 410 18.19 66.97 61.02
N LYS A 411 17.08 67.63 60.66
CA LYS A 411 16.81 68.67 59.65
C LYS A 411 17.53 70.00 59.87
N PRO A 412 17.62 70.96 58.86
CA PRO A 412 16.49 71.76 58.37
C PRO A 412 16.48 72.13 56.87
N THR A 413 15.29 72.58 56.44
CA THR A 413 14.86 73.20 55.20
C THR A 413 15.46 74.60 54.93
N PRO A 414 15.32 75.29 53.73
CA PRO A 414 14.07 75.51 52.99
C PRO A 414 14.12 75.53 51.45
N LYS A 415 12.91 75.54 50.86
CA LYS A 415 12.56 75.69 49.43
C LYS A 415 13.05 77.05 48.81
N PRO A 416 13.10 77.22 47.44
CA PRO A 416 11.84 77.39 46.67
C PRO A 416 11.81 76.76 45.24
N LYS A 417 10.57 76.57 44.79
CA LYS A 417 9.91 76.47 43.47
C LYS A 417 10.72 76.65 42.18
N GLY A 418 10.49 75.79 41.20
CA GLY A 418 10.73 75.97 39.78
C GLY A 418 10.36 74.79 38.94
N SER A 419 9.26 74.86 38.23
CA SER A 419 8.78 73.92 37.21
C SER A 419 9.75 73.85 36.04
N THR A 420 10.12 72.65 35.55
CA THR A 420 10.33 72.42 34.09
C THR A 420 10.59 71.00 33.79
N SER A 421 9.76 70.52 32.92
CA SER A 421 10.06 69.72 31.75
C SER A 421 10.64 68.29 31.89
N THR A 422 9.80 67.35 31.71
CA THR A 422 10.05 65.89 31.48
C THR A 422 10.98 65.56 30.28
N LYS A 423 11.49 66.59 29.58
CA LYS A 423 12.36 66.42 28.41
C LYS A 423 13.87 66.30 28.74
N GLN A 424 14.30 66.62 29.96
CA GLN A 424 15.73 66.53 30.31
C GLN A 424 16.21 65.11 30.76
N GLY A 425 15.31 64.22 31.12
CA GLY A 425 15.68 62.89 31.61
C GLY A 425 16.21 61.98 30.50
N ILE A 426 15.54 61.96 29.34
CA ILE A 426 15.86 61.00 28.22
C ILE A 426 17.13 61.50 27.48
N VAL A 427 17.25 62.75 27.22
CA VAL A 427 18.42 63.36 26.54
C VAL A 427 19.70 63.23 27.39
N GLY A 428 19.58 63.46 28.70
CA GLY A 428 20.69 63.24 29.62
C GLY A 428 21.17 61.78 29.74
N PHE A 429 20.25 60.83 29.69
CA PHE A 429 20.59 59.41 29.69
C PHE A 429 21.28 59.01 28.37
N TYR A 430 20.79 59.47 27.22
CA TYR A 430 21.39 59.25 25.91
C TYR A 430 22.82 59.74 25.80
N GLN A 431 23.12 61.00 26.33
CA GLN A 431 24.45 61.57 26.34
C GLN A 431 25.42 60.84 27.27
N ARG A 432 24.92 60.23 28.37
CA ARG A 432 25.75 59.53 29.35
C ARG A 432 26.06 58.10 29.02
N TYR A 433 25.15 57.40 28.24
CA TYR A 433 25.30 56.04 27.88
C TYR A 433 24.85 55.74 26.42
N PRO A 434 25.59 56.27 25.42
CA PRO A 434 25.12 56.18 24.01
C PRO A 434 24.98 54.78 23.50
N ILE A 435 25.88 53.85 23.85
CA ILE A 435 25.83 52.45 23.41
C ILE A 435 24.62 51.74 23.98
N ILE A 436 24.32 51.92 25.27
CA ILE A 436 23.15 51.29 25.94
C ILE A 436 21.85 51.86 25.37
N SER A 437 21.81 53.18 25.09
CA SER A 437 20.63 53.82 24.50
C SER A 437 20.33 53.30 23.08
N HIS A 438 21.36 53.08 22.27
CA HIS A 438 21.20 52.47 20.94
C HIS A 438 20.74 50.99 21.02
N LEU A 439 21.28 50.21 21.97
CA LEU A 439 20.84 48.85 22.21
C LEU A 439 19.36 48.80 22.64
N ILE A 440 18.93 49.67 23.55
CA ILE A 440 17.53 49.76 23.96
C ILE A 440 16.64 50.19 22.79
N LEU A 441 17.08 51.14 21.97
CA LEU A 441 16.33 51.55 20.78
C LEU A 441 16.21 50.44 19.75
N MET A 442 17.28 49.67 19.51
CA MET A 442 17.25 48.49 18.63
C MET A 442 16.28 47.41 19.12
N VAL A 443 16.27 47.13 20.44
CA VAL A 443 15.33 46.19 21.04
C VAL A 443 13.89 46.67 20.88
N ILE A 444 13.61 47.96 21.13
CA ILE A 444 12.28 48.54 20.96
C ILE A 444 11.84 48.46 19.49
N LEU A 445 12.72 48.81 18.54
CA LEU A 445 12.44 48.71 17.12
C LEU A 445 12.20 47.25 16.68
N GLY A 446 12.97 46.30 17.23
CA GLY A 446 12.77 44.87 17.01
C GLY A 446 11.41 44.38 17.50
N ILE A 447 11.00 44.78 18.70
CA ILE A 447 9.69 44.45 19.26
C ILE A 447 8.56 45.06 18.40
N VAL A 448 8.69 46.33 17.99
CA VAL A 448 7.72 47.01 17.12
C VAL A 448 7.61 46.27 15.76
N ALA A 449 8.74 45.89 15.17
CA ALA A 449 8.78 45.14 13.91
C ALA A 449 8.08 43.75 14.05
N ILE A 450 8.34 43.08 15.17
CA ILE A 450 7.66 41.76 15.46
C ILE A 450 6.16 41.98 15.65
N LEU A 451 5.74 43.01 16.38
CA LEU A 451 4.31 43.29 16.58
C LEU A 451 3.61 43.69 15.28
N LEU A 452 4.28 44.45 14.40
CA LEU A 452 3.77 44.78 13.08
C LEU A 452 3.68 43.52 12.18
N LEU A 453 4.69 42.65 12.22
CA LEU A 453 4.70 41.38 11.49
C LEU A 453 3.57 40.47 11.98
N LEU A 454 3.41 40.32 13.30
CA LEU A 454 2.30 39.56 13.89
C LEU A 454 0.92 40.15 13.55
N GLY A 455 0.81 41.47 13.50
CA GLY A 455 -0.39 42.17 13.06
C GLY A 455 -0.71 41.89 11.58
N PHE A 456 0.30 41.97 10.72
CA PHE A 456 0.17 41.67 9.29
C PHE A 456 -0.17 40.19 9.04
N LEU A 457 0.49 39.27 9.75
CA LEU A 457 0.19 37.84 9.70
C LEU A 457 -1.23 37.56 10.21
N LYS A 458 -1.70 38.22 11.26
CA LYS A 458 -3.06 38.08 11.79
C LYS A 458 -4.12 38.61 10.83
N GLN A 459 -3.79 39.61 10.02
CA GLN A 459 -4.71 40.17 9.01
C GLN A 459 -4.69 39.34 7.71
N GLY A 460 -3.54 38.75 7.35
CA GLY A 460 -3.38 37.88 6.18
C GLY A 460 -3.88 36.44 6.40
N THR A 461 -3.80 35.92 7.62
CA THR A 461 -4.31 34.60 7.98
C THR A 461 -5.62 34.77 8.73
N ARG A 462 -6.74 34.44 8.09
CA ARG A 462 -8.09 34.44 8.71
C ARG A 462 -8.17 33.36 9.83
N HIS A 463 -7.35 33.51 10.88
CA HIS A 463 -7.35 32.63 12.03
C HIS A 463 -8.68 32.70 12.79
N GLY A 464 -9.33 31.54 12.97
CA GLY A 464 -10.52 31.38 13.79
C GLY A 464 -11.85 31.30 13.04
N LYS A 465 -11.85 31.34 11.69
CA LYS A 465 -13.06 31.03 10.91
C LYS A 465 -12.90 29.63 10.29
N SER A 466 -13.75 28.70 10.68
CA SER A 466 -13.95 27.41 10.03
C SER A 466 -15.30 27.43 9.32
N ILE A 467 -15.35 26.83 8.13
CA ILE A 467 -16.55 26.66 7.31
C ILE A 467 -16.84 25.19 7.25
N GLU A 468 -18.07 24.79 7.44
CA GLU A 468 -18.52 23.42 7.22
C GLU A 468 -18.51 23.12 5.73
N VAL A 469 -18.02 21.95 5.34
CA VAL A 469 -17.97 21.54 3.93
C VAL A 469 -19.32 21.00 3.52
N PRO A 470 -20.03 21.66 2.55
CA PRO A 470 -21.28 21.13 2.03
C PRO A 470 -21.11 19.76 1.38
N ASN A 471 -22.18 18.98 1.36
CA ASN A 471 -22.23 17.77 0.55
C ASN A 471 -22.56 18.13 -0.90
N PHE A 472 -21.57 18.03 -1.79
CA PHE A 472 -21.73 18.29 -3.22
C PHE A 472 -22.15 17.06 -4.02
N VAL A 473 -22.06 15.86 -3.45
CA VAL A 473 -22.37 14.61 -4.16
C VAL A 473 -23.84 14.58 -4.57
N GLY A 474 -24.08 14.28 -5.83
CA GLY A 474 -25.41 14.31 -6.46
C GLY A 474 -25.78 15.65 -7.12
N MET A 475 -25.10 16.75 -6.80
CA MET A 475 -25.33 18.05 -7.45
C MET A 475 -24.75 18.09 -8.86
N ASN A 476 -25.31 18.96 -9.71
CA ASN A 476 -24.62 19.32 -10.95
C ASN A 476 -23.38 20.18 -10.63
N ILE A 477 -22.32 20.07 -11.41
CA ILE A 477 -21.05 20.80 -11.19
C ILE A 477 -21.23 22.32 -11.13
N ASP A 478 -22.16 22.88 -11.92
CA ASP A 478 -22.39 24.31 -11.92
C ASP A 478 -23.16 24.77 -10.66
N GLU A 479 -24.08 23.97 -10.17
CA GLU A 479 -24.74 24.16 -8.88
C GLU A 479 -23.75 24.03 -7.71
N ALA A 480 -22.90 22.99 -7.73
CA ALA A 480 -21.85 22.79 -6.74
C ALA A 480 -20.87 23.98 -6.67
N ARG A 481 -20.55 24.61 -7.81
CA ARG A 481 -19.74 25.84 -7.87
C ARG A 481 -20.42 27.03 -7.21
N GLN A 482 -21.72 27.21 -7.44
CA GLN A 482 -22.47 28.30 -6.80
C GLN A 482 -22.48 28.15 -5.28
N VAL A 483 -22.81 26.94 -4.78
CA VAL A 483 -22.79 26.65 -3.34
C VAL A 483 -21.41 26.86 -2.74
N ALA A 484 -20.35 26.47 -3.44
CA ALA A 484 -18.98 26.65 -2.96
C ALA A 484 -18.55 28.11 -2.92
N ASP A 485 -18.96 28.92 -3.92
CA ASP A 485 -18.66 30.35 -3.96
C ASP A 485 -19.38 31.09 -2.82
N ASP A 486 -20.63 30.76 -2.53
CA ASP A 486 -21.40 31.29 -1.40
C ASP A 486 -20.72 30.98 -0.06
N GLU A 487 -20.16 29.80 0.10
CA GLU A 487 -19.43 29.36 1.29
C GLU A 487 -17.92 29.74 1.26
N SER A 488 -17.49 30.54 0.29
CA SER A 488 -16.08 30.93 0.12
C SER A 488 -15.12 29.72 0.01
N LEU A 489 -15.53 28.67 -0.68
CA LEU A 489 -14.75 27.48 -1.00
C LEU A 489 -14.36 27.49 -2.48
N ASN A 490 -13.29 26.76 -2.84
CA ASN A 490 -12.82 26.64 -4.22
C ASN A 490 -13.01 25.22 -4.73
N ILE A 491 -13.80 25.02 -5.77
CA ILE A 491 -13.95 23.70 -6.41
C ILE A 491 -12.88 23.46 -7.45
N ILE A 492 -12.29 22.25 -7.41
CA ILE A 492 -11.41 21.72 -8.44
C ILE A 492 -11.94 20.36 -8.87
N VAL A 493 -12.35 20.26 -10.13
CA VAL A 493 -12.64 18.95 -10.73
C VAL A 493 -11.30 18.24 -10.94
N ARG A 494 -11.09 17.16 -10.19
CA ARG A 494 -9.86 16.37 -10.20
C ARG A 494 -9.92 15.21 -11.17
N ASP A 495 -11.10 14.60 -11.31
CA ASP A 495 -11.30 13.40 -12.10
C ASP A 495 -12.72 13.36 -12.66
N SER A 496 -12.93 12.52 -13.68
CA SER A 496 -14.26 12.24 -14.22
C SER A 496 -14.38 10.74 -14.49
N ILE A 497 -15.48 10.16 -14.00
CA ILE A 497 -15.88 8.78 -14.27
C ILE A 497 -17.15 8.79 -15.07
N PHE A 498 -17.40 7.76 -15.87
CA PHE A 498 -18.65 7.66 -16.62
C PHE A 498 -19.56 6.64 -15.95
N ASP A 499 -20.74 7.10 -15.55
CA ASP A 499 -21.85 6.28 -15.06
C ASP A 499 -23.05 6.51 -15.98
N VAL A 500 -23.64 5.42 -16.49
CA VAL A 500 -24.72 5.48 -17.48
C VAL A 500 -26.03 6.01 -16.90
N ASP A 501 -26.21 5.80 -15.60
CA ASP A 501 -27.42 6.16 -14.88
C ASP A 501 -27.45 7.63 -14.42
N LEU A 502 -26.35 8.38 -14.69
CA LEU A 502 -26.17 9.75 -14.25
C LEU A 502 -26.09 10.75 -15.40
N PRO A 503 -26.68 11.94 -15.24
CA PRO A 503 -26.41 13.06 -16.14
C PRO A 503 -24.91 13.42 -16.12
N GLY A 504 -24.37 13.81 -17.31
CA GLY A 504 -23.01 14.36 -17.38
C GLY A 504 -22.87 15.60 -16.51
N GLY A 505 -21.73 15.73 -15.81
CA GLY A 505 -21.47 16.83 -14.88
C GLY A 505 -22.00 16.65 -13.48
N THR A 506 -22.66 15.53 -13.16
CA THR A 506 -23.07 15.21 -11.78
C THR A 506 -21.86 14.89 -10.91
N VAL A 507 -21.76 15.48 -9.73
CA VAL A 507 -20.71 15.19 -8.75
C VAL A 507 -20.91 13.81 -8.16
N VAL A 508 -19.91 12.95 -8.30
CA VAL A 508 -19.96 11.53 -7.88
C VAL A 508 -19.18 11.27 -6.59
N ASP A 509 -18.13 12.05 -6.34
CA ASP A 509 -17.33 11.97 -5.10
C ASP A 509 -16.69 13.32 -4.79
N GLN A 510 -16.42 13.58 -3.51
CA GLN A 510 -15.77 14.80 -3.05
C GLN A 510 -14.68 14.54 -2.02
N LEU A 511 -13.65 15.38 -2.00
CA LEU A 511 -12.62 15.40 -0.96
C LEU A 511 -12.41 16.83 -0.42
N PRO A 512 -12.55 17.03 0.91
CA PRO A 512 -12.83 16.02 1.94
C PRO A 512 -14.25 15.47 1.84
N ARG A 513 -14.43 14.20 2.19
CA ARG A 513 -15.75 13.55 2.26
C ARG A 513 -16.50 14.05 3.47
N THR A 514 -17.78 14.37 3.29
CA THR A 514 -18.71 14.65 4.38
C THR A 514 -19.37 13.34 4.81
N SER A 515 -19.58 13.14 6.10
CA SER A 515 -20.33 12.01 6.62
C SER A 515 -21.42 12.51 7.56
N SER A 516 -22.55 11.80 7.63
CA SER A 516 -23.65 12.10 8.55
C SER A 516 -23.27 12.03 10.04
N VAL A 517 -22.05 11.57 10.36
CA VAL A 517 -21.57 11.36 11.73
C VAL A 517 -20.53 12.41 12.17
N ARG A 518 -19.88 13.14 11.22
CA ARG A 518 -18.87 14.16 11.53
C ARG A 518 -18.96 15.34 10.56
N ASP A 519 -19.18 16.52 11.11
CA ASP A 519 -19.08 17.79 10.38
C ASP A 519 -17.59 18.05 10.05
N VAL A 520 -17.28 18.06 8.77
CA VAL A 520 -15.92 18.35 8.29
C VAL A 520 -15.82 19.86 8.09
N THR A 521 -14.98 20.52 8.91
CA THR A 521 -14.74 21.96 8.82
C THR A 521 -13.41 22.27 8.17
N VAL A 522 -13.38 23.27 7.29
CA VAL A 522 -12.18 23.73 6.59
C VAL A 522 -12.01 25.25 6.69
N LYS A 523 -10.84 25.75 6.35
CA LYS A 523 -10.60 27.20 6.29
C LYS A 523 -11.22 27.81 5.02
N PRO A 524 -11.69 29.09 5.08
CA PRO A 524 -12.12 29.82 3.88
C PRO A 524 -11.05 29.79 2.78
N GLY A 525 -11.48 29.61 1.53
CA GLY A 525 -10.59 29.50 0.37
C GLY A 525 -9.96 28.11 0.21
N ARG A 526 -10.37 27.09 1.00
CA ARG A 526 -9.89 25.71 0.85
C ARG A 526 -10.37 25.14 -0.48
N LYS A 527 -9.51 24.39 -1.14
CA LYS A 527 -9.82 23.64 -2.35
C LYS A 527 -10.58 22.37 -1.99
N ILE A 528 -11.74 22.20 -2.59
CA ILE A 528 -12.56 20.98 -2.54
C ILE A 528 -12.36 20.27 -3.89
N TYR A 529 -11.95 19.03 -3.84
CA TYR A 529 -11.73 18.24 -5.05
C TYR A 529 -12.95 17.38 -5.33
N LEU A 530 -13.50 17.51 -6.54
CA LEU A 530 -14.67 16.76 -6.98
C LEU A 530 -14.28 15.78 -8.08
N THR A 531 -14.93 14.61 -8.05
CA THR A 531 -15.01 13.69 -9.18
C THR A 531 -16.40 13.84 -9.78
N ILE A 532 -16.50 14.07 -11.08
CA ILE A 532 -17.78 14.28 -11.77
C ILE A 532 -18.10 13.14 -12.73
N ASN A 533 -19.38 12.98 -13.09
CA ASN A 533 -19.75 12.12 -14.20
C ASN A 533 -19.36 12.79 -15.53
N ALA A 534 -18.68 12.03 -16.39
CA ALA A 534 -18.21 12.53 -17.68
C ALA A 534 -19.40 12.84 -18.63
N TYR A 535 -19.26 13.91 -19.42
CA TYR A 535 -20.29 14.30 -20.42
C TYR A 535 -20.36 13.36 -21.63
N SER A 536 -19.30 12.60 -21.89
CA SER A 536 -19.25 11.66 -23.01
C SER A 536 -18.56 10.36 -22.59
N ARG A 537 -18.99 9.25 -23.20
CA ARG A 537 -18.40 7.94 -22.97
C ARG A 537 -16.98 7.94 -23.54
N ARG A 538 -16.01 7.61 -22.70
CA ARG A 538 -14.65 7.31 -23.17
C ARG A 538 -14.69 6.08 -24.09
N MET A 539 -14.07 6.18 -25.27
CA MET A 539 -13.88 5.03 -26.16
C MET A 539 -12.65 4.22 -25.73
N VAL A 540 -12.80 2.92 -25.69
CA VAL A 540 -11.75 1.95 -25.31
C VAL A 540 -11.63 0.89 -26.40
N ASP A 541 -10.42 0.33 -26.54
CA ASP A 541 -10.19 -0.78 -27.45
C ASP A 541 -10.89 -2.04 -26.93
N ILE A 542 -11.55 -2.77 -27.82
CA ILE A 542 -12.17 -4.04 -27.49
C ILE A 542 -11.09 -5.12 -27.51
N PRO A 543 -10.77 -5.76 -26.35
CA PRO A 543 -9.79 -6.83 -26.30
C PRO A 543 -10.31 -8.06 -27.05
N PHE A 544 -9.41 -8.77 -27.74
CA PHE A 544 -9.75 -10.07 -28.32
C PHE A 544 -9.56 -11.17 -27.28
N VAL A 545 -10.67 -11.76 -26.80
CA VAL A 545 -10.67 -12.72 -25.71
C VAL A 545 -11.12 -14.13 -26.12
N ALA A 546 -11.47 -14.35 -27.40
CA ALA A 546 -11.72 -15.69 -27.90
C ALA A 546 -10.43 -16.54 -27.85
N LYS A 547 -10.57 -17.83 -27.64
CA LYS A 547 -9.49 -18.80 -27.41
C LYS A 547 -8.75 -18.62 -26.08
N GLN A 548 -9.42 -18.06 -25.07
CA GLN A 548 -8.93 -17.95 -23.70
C GLN A 548 -9.90 -18.65 -22.74
N THR A 549 -9.47 -18.91 -21.50
CA THR A 549 -10.38 -19.38 -20.47
C THR A 549 -11.41 -18.28 -20.14
N LEU A 550 -12.61 -18.67 -19.74
CA LEU A 550 -13.66 -17.71 -19.38
C LEU A 550 -13.17 -16.69 -18.36
N ARG A 551 -12.46 -17.13 -17.33
CA ARG A 551 -11.91 -16.26 -16.28
C ARG A 551 -10.92 -15.20 -16.81
N GLN A 552 -10.04 -15.59 -17.75
CA GLN A 552 -9.13 -14.64 -18.40
C GLN A 552 -9.90 -13.62 -19.25
N ALA A 553 -10.91 -14.10 -19.99
CA ALA A 553 -11.75 -13.26 -20.82
C ALA A 553 -12.54 -12.23 -20.00
N LEU A 554 -13.17 -12.65 -18.90
CA LEU A 554 -13.90 -11.77 -17.97
C LEU A 554 -13.00 -10.65 -17.46
N ASN A 555 -11.80 -11.00 -16.95
CA ASN A 555 -10.84 -10.05 -16.43
C ASN A 555 -10.34 -9.06 -17.50
N GLN A 556 -10.12 -9.51 -18.74
CA GLN A 556 -9.67 -8.61 -19.81
C GLN A 556 -10.77 -7.66 -20.28
N VAL A 557 -12.01 -8.12 -20.36
CA VAL A 557 -13.17 -7.29 -20.71
C VAL A 557 -13.38 -6.22 -19.66
N GLU A 558 -13.35 -6.57 -18.36
CA GLU A 558 -13.49 -5.61 -17.26
C GLU A 558 -12.34 -4.59 -17.21
N ARG A 559 -11.08 -5.03 -17.38
CA ARG A 559 -9.91 -4.14 -17.44
C ARG A 559 -9.96 -3.16 -18.59
N ALA A 560 -10.55 -3.53 -19.70
CA ALA A 560 -10.79 -2.63 -20.82
C ALA A 560 -11.92 -1.61 -20.55
N GLY A 561 -12.60 -1.72 -19.39
CA GLY A 561 -13.73 -0.86 -19.04
C GLY A 561 -15.02 -1.25 -19.75
N LEU A 562 -15.10 -2.50 -20.25
CA LEU A 562 -16.29 -3.11 -20.85
C LEU A 562 -17.00 -3.97 -19.82
N THR A 563 -18.26 -4.34 -20.06
CA THR A 563 -19.04 -5.22 -19.18
C THR A 563 -19.39 -6.52 -19.89
N ILE A 564 -19.70 -7.56 -19.13
CA ILE A 564 -20.31 -8.77 -19.70
C ILE A 564 -21.83 -8.55 -19.81
N ASP A 565 -22.35 -8.77 -20.99
CA ASP A 565 -23.78 -8.71 -21.29
C ASP A 565 -24.41 -10.09 -21.07
N GLU A 566 -23.84 -11.12 -21.70
CA GLU A 566 -24.37 -12.48 -21.64
C GLU A 566 -23.27 -13.52 -21.84
N LEU A 567 -23.35 -14.66 -21.13
CA LEU A 567 -22.59 -15.87 -21.39
C LEU A 567 -23.51 -16.90 -22.08
N VAL A 568 -23.23 -17.21 -23.34
CA VAL A 568 -23.95 -18.23 -24.12
C VAL A 568 -23.13 -19.51 -24.11
N TYR A 569 -23.65 -20.56 -23.51
CA TYR A 569 -22.94 -21.84 -23.40
C TYR A 569 -23.23 -22.76 -24.58
N GLU A 570 -22.17 -23.28 -25.21
CA GLU A 570 -22.22 -24.22 -26.34
C GLU A 570 -21.51 -25.54 -25.98
N PRO A 571 -22.07 -26.71 -26.33
CA PRO A 571 -21.42 -27.98 -26.04
C PRO A 571 -20.13 -28.14 -26.85
N ASP A 572 -19.06 -28.54 -26.18
CA ASP A 572 -17.77 -28.88 -26.78
C ASP A 572 -17.24 -30.17 -26.16
N MET A 573 -16.65 -31.05 -27.02
CA MET A 573 -16.18 -32.36 -26.58
C MET A 573 -14.83 -32.28 -25.83
N THR A 574 -14.12 -31.16 -25.90
CA THR A 574 -12.70 -31.08 -25.52
C THR A 574 -12.43 -30.14 -24.34
N SER A 575 -13.27 -29.12 -24.12
CA SER A 575 -12.96 -28.08 -23.13
C SER A 575 -14.23 -27.58 -22.45
N THR A 576 -14.08 -27.20 -21.17
CA THR A 576 -15.10 -26.47 -20.38
C THR A 576 -14.57 -25.11 -20.02
N ASP A 577 -15.47 -24.10 -19.95
CA ASP A 577 -15.17 -22.73 -19.58
C ASP A 577 -14.08 -22.06 -20.45
N TYR A 578 -14.13 -22.32 -21.77
CA TYR A 578 -13.26 -21.77 -22.77
C TYR A 578 -14.06 -20.89 -23.74
N VAL A 579 -13.59 -19.65 -24.01
CA VAL A 579 -14.29 -18.72 -24.88
C VAL A 579 -14.09 -19.10 -26.34
N LEU A 580 -15.15 -19.50 -26.99
CA LEU A 580 -15.16 -19.91 -28.40
C LEU A 580 -15.21 -18.66 -29.31
N ARG A 581 -16.10 -17.72 -28.99
CA ARG A 581 -16.34 -16.50 -29.76
C ARG A 581 -16.75 -15.35 -28.86
N GLN A 582 -16.55 -14.13 -29.34
CA GLN A 582 -16.99 -12.93 -28.64
C GLN A 582 -17.76 -11.99 -29.59
N TYR A 583 -18.74 -11.27 -29.03
CA TYR A 583 -19.60 -10.37 -29.76
C TYR A 583 -19.75 -9.05 -29.03
N VAL A 584 -19.84 -7.94 -29.78
CA VAL A 584 -20.18 -6.61 -29.25
C VAL A 584 -21.24 -6.00 -30.17
N GLY A 585 -22.38 -5.64 -29.61
CA GLY A 585 -23.54 -5.14 -30.37
C GLY A 585 -24.00 -6.12 -31.46
N GLY A 586 -23.99 -7.42 -31.19
CA GLY A 586 -24.39 -8.49 -32.09
C GLY A 586 -23.38 -8.81 -33.22
N ARG A 587 -22.20 -8.14 -33.25
CA ARG A 587 -21.16 -8.38 -34.25
C ARG A 587 -20.00 -9.14 -33.66
N GLU A 588 -19.56 -10.20 -34.35
CA GLU A 588 -18.39 -10.98 -33.93
C GLU A 588 -17.10 -10.15 -34.04
N ILE A 589 -16.25 -10.24 -33.03
CA ILE A 589 -14.94 -9.61 -32.96
C ILE A 589 -13.89 -10.63 -33.38
N LEU A 590 -13.15 -10.32 -34.45
CA LEU A 590 -12.09 -11.16 -34.97
C LEU A 590 -10.70 -10.60 -34.57
N PRO A 591 -9.65 -11.44 -34.51
CA PRO A 591 -8.31 -11.02 -34.09
C PRO A 591 -7.71 -9.88 -34.91
N THR A 592 -8.10 -9.79 -36.20
CA THR A 592 -7.59 -8.77 -37.15
C THR A 592 -8.34 -7.42 -37.10
N THR A 593 -9.41 -7.34 -36.30
CA THR A 593 -10.31 -6.19 -36.31
C THR A 593 -10.05 -5.30 -35.09
N LYS A 594 -9.23 -4.26 -35.24
CA LYS A 594 -9.16 -3.18 -34.23
C LYS A 594 -10.50 -2.44 -34.19
N ARG A 595 -11.19 -2.50 -33.09
CA ARG A 595 -12.46 -1.79 -32.86
C ARG A 595 -12.45 -1.17 -31.47
N THR A 596 -13.08 -0.01 -31.37
CA THR A 596 -13.33 0.67 -30.10
C THR A 596 -14.81 0.59 -29.76
N ALA A 597 -15.10 0.56 -28.48
CA ALA A 597 -16.45 0.67 -27.93
C ALA A 597 -16.45 1.69 -26.79
N ALA A 598 -17.62 2.21 -26.46
CA ALA A 598 -17.75 3.08 -25.30
C ALA A 598 -17.54 2.28 -24.00
N VAL A 599 -16.91 2.88 -22.99
CA VAL A 599 -16.83 2.29 -21.65
C VAL A 599 -18.21 1.86 -21.17
N GLY A 600 -18.31 0.67 -20.58
CA GLY A 600 -19.57 0.07 -20.13
C GLY A 600 -20.36 -0.65 -21.24
N THR A 601 -19.83 -0.75 -22.48
CA THR A 601 -20.49 -1.54 -23.54
C THR A 601 -20.42 -3.02 -23.19
N GLY A 602 -21.56 -3.74 -23.34
CA GLY A 602 -21.70 -5.16 -23.09
C GLY A 602 -20.99 -6.02 -24.14
N VAL A 603 -20.31 -7.04 -23.67
CA VAL A 603 -19.68 -8.10 -24.48
C VAL A 603 -20.40 -9.41 -24.23
N THR A 604 -20.90 -10.05 -25.27
CA THR A 604 -21.44 -11.41 -25.21
C THR A 604 -20.33 -12.41 -25.53
N LEU A 605 -20.16 -13.42 -24.68
CA LEU A 605 -19.17 -14.49 -24.88
C LEU A 605 -19.86 -15.81 -25.14
N ARG A 606 -19.42 -16.54 -26.17
CA ARG A 606 -19.81 -17.95 -26.38
C ARG A 606 -18.76 -18.84 -25.73
N VAL A 607 -19.19 -19.66 -24.78
CA VAL A 607 -18.34 -20.41 -23.86
C VAL A 607 -18.59 -21.89 -24.02
N SER A 608 -17.53 -22.68 -24.09
CA SER A 608 -17.63 -24.14 -24.18
C SER A 608 -18.04 -24.78 -22.86
N TYR A 609 -18.79 -25.90 -22.93
CA TYR A 609 -19.00 -26.81 -21.80
C TYR A 609 -19.02 -28.25 -22.26
N ARG A 610 -18.55 -29.16 -21.42
CA ARG A 610 -18.72 -30.61 -21.66
C ARG A 610 -20.14 -31.04 -21.25
N GLN A 611 -20.71 -31.97 -21.99
CA GLN A 611 -22.11 -32.37 -21.83
C GLN A 611 -22.44 -32.95 -20.44
N ASP A 612 -21.47 -33.57 -19.77
CA ASP A 612 -21.55 -34.05 -18.39
C ASP A 612 -21.49 -32.90 -17.35
N GLU A 613 -21.05 -31.72 -17.72
CA GLU A 613 -20.88 -30.52 -16.85
C GLU A 613 -21.92 -29.41 -17.11
N PHE A 614 -23.04 -29.74 -17.79
CA PHE A 614 -24.08 -28.78 -18.12
C PHE A 614 -24.75 -28.16 -16.86
N TYR A 615 -24.89 -28.93 -15.79
CA TYR A 615 -25.54 -28.47 -14.59
C TYR A 615 -24.55 -27.93 -13.59
N VAL A 616 -24.78 -26.70 -13.15
CA VAL A 616 -23.96 -25.97 -12.14
C VAL A 616 -24.77 -25.71 -10.88
N THR A 617 -24.08 -25.38 -9.80
CA THR A 617 -24.71 -25.14 -8.51
C THR A 617 -24.78 -23.62 -8.25
N VAL A 618 -25.95 -23.14 -7.82
CA VAL A 618 -26.14 -21.73 -7.45
C VAL A 618 -25.31 -21.40 -6.21
N PRO A 619 -24.41 -20.42 -6.31
CA PRO A 619 -23.57 -19.98 -5.18
C PRO A 619 -24.36 -19.15 -4.16
N ARG A 620 -23.78 -18.91 -3.00
CA ARG A 620 -24.27 -17.93 -2.04
C ARG A 620 -23.97 -16.53 -2.56
N LEU A 621 -25.01 -15.71 -2.73
CA LEU A 621 -24.90 -14.32 -3.20
C LEU A 621 -25.35 -13.34 -2.11
N VAL A 622 -26.11 -13.78 -1.13
CA VAL A 622 -26.60 -12.94 -0.03
C VAL A 622 -25.43 -12.47 0.83
N GLY A 623 -25.39 -11.18 1.10
CA GLY A 623 -24.32 -10.47 1.82
C GLY A 623 -23.22 -9.88 0.90
N LEU A 624 -23.16 -10.26 -0.38
CA LEU A 624 -22.15 -9.78 -1.32
C LEU A 624 -22.56 -8.40 -1.90
N SER A 625 -21.56 -7.59 -2.25
CA SER A 625 -21.79 -6.42 -3.10
C SER A 625 -22.25 -6.85 -4.51
N LEU A 626 -22.85 -5.92 -5.26
CA LEU A 626 -23.28 -6.21 -6.63
C LEU A 626 -22.14 -6.79 -7.50
N GLN A 627 -20.95 -6.20 -7.42
CA GLN A 627 -19.80 -6.65 -8.20
C GLN A 627 -19.35 -8.05 -7.79
N GLN A 628 -19.26 -8.32 -6.50
CA GLN A 628 -18.92 -9.66 -5.99
C GLN A 628 -19.96 -10.72 -6.40
N ALA A 629 -21.25 -10.36 -6.36
CA ALA A 629 -22.32 -11.27 -6.76
C ALA A 629 -22.29 -11.58 -8.27
N LYS A 630 -21.98 -10.59 -9.11
CA LYS A 630 -21.79 -10.77 -10.55
C LYS A 630 -20.63 -11.75 -10.82
N SER A 631 -19.46 -11.49 -10.23
CA SER A 631 -18.31 -12.38 -10.39
C SER A 631 -18.61 -13.81 -9.92
N ALA A 632 -19.28 -13.96 -8.77
CA ALA A 632 -19.65 -15.27 -8.25
C ALA A 632 -20.62 -16.03 -9.18
N LEU A 633 -21.53 -15.35 -9.85
CA LEU A 633 -22.42 -15.97 -10.85
C LEU A 633 -21.65 -16.44 -12.08
N TRP A 634 -20.82 -15.59 -12.66
CA TRP A 634 -20.02 -15.90 -13.84
C TRP A 634 -18.99 -17.00 -13.57
N ASP A 635 -18.32 -16.98 -12.42
CA ASP A 635 -17.38 -18.04 -12.00
C ASP A 635 -18.09 -19.42 -11.84
N ASN A 636 -19.41 -19.41 -11.58
CA ASN A 636 -20.22 -20.61 -11.51
C ASN A 636 -21.01 -20.91 -12.79
N GLY A 637 -20.71 -20.23 -13.89
CA GLY A 637 -21.35 -20.50 -15.18
C GLY A 637 -22.81 -20.04 -15.29
N LEU A 638 -23.23 -19.09 -14.47
CA LEU A 638 -24.57 -18.51 -14.43
C LEU A 638 -24.57 -17.07 -14.94
N ASN A 639 -25.69 -16.57 -15.44
CA ASN A 639 -25.86 -15.21 -15.88
C ASN A 639 -26.49 -14.32 -14.81
N VAL A 640 -26.19 -13.04 -14.89
CA VAL A 640 -26.81 -12.00 -14.06
C VAL A 640 -28.16 -11.63 -14.69
N GLY A 641 -29.25 -11.89 -13.99
CA GLY A 641 -30.57 -11.47 -14.39
C GLY A 641 -30.89 -10.02 -14.00
N LYS A 642 -32.13 -9.75 -13.60
CA LYS A 642 -32.53 -8.40 -13.19
C LYS A 642 -31.86 -7.99 -11.89
N ILE A 643 -31.46 -6.71 -11.80
CA ILE A 643 -30.99 -6.07 -10.57
C ILE A 643 -32.14 -5.24 -10.03
N VAL A 644 -32.59 -5.56 -8.82
CA VAL A 644 -33.74 -4.91 -8.16
C VAL A 644 -33.27 -4.30 -6.86
N TYR A 645 -33.42 -2.99 -6.73
CA TYR A 645 -33.14 -2.26 -5.50
C TYR A 645 -34.41 -2.08 -4.68
N ASP A 646 -34.30 -2.14 -3.36
CA ASP A 646 -35.42 -1.84 -2.46
C ASP A 646 -35.51 -0.32 -2.13
N GLN A 647 -36.39 0.04 -1.21
CA GLN A 647 -36.64 1.44 -0.86
C GLN A 647 -35.52 2.11 -0.06
N SER A 648 -34.52 1.35 0.43
CA SER A 648 -33.35 1.89 1.14
C SER A 648 -32.29 2.42 0.18
N VAL A 649 -32.46 2.22 -1.13
CA VAL A 649 -31.53 2.60 -2.17
C VAL A 649 -32.16 3.70 -3.04
N ASP A 650 -31.94 4.94 -2.65
CA ASP A 650 -32.60 6.11 -3.25
C ASP A 650 -31.62 7.01 -4.05
N ASP A 651 -30.32 6.87 -3.83
CA ASP A 651 -29.27 7.64 -4.51
C ASP A 651 -28.13 6.76 -5.04
N ILE A 652 -27.09 7.38 -5.58
CA ILE A 652 -25.93 6.71 -6.17
C ILE A 652 -25.02 6.11 -5.12
N ILE A 653 -24.91 6.77 -3.97
CA ILE A 653 -24.04 6.31 -2.88
C ILE A 653 -24.64 5.04 -2.32
N SER A 654 -25.94 5.05 -2.03
CA SER A 654 -26.68 3.88 -1.57
C SER A 654 -26.63 2.73 -2.59
N ARG A 655 -26.72 3.01 -3.92
CA ARG A 655 -26.52 1.97 -4.95
C ARG A 655 -25.16 1.29 -4.90
N ARG A 656 -24.07 2.03 -4.61
CA ARG A 656 -22.72 1.48 -4.51
C ARG A 656 -22.49 0.70 -3.23
N GLN A 657 -23.17 1.08 -2.16
CA GLN A 657 -23.08 0.43 -0.85
C GLN A 657 -24.04 -0.75 -0.70
N ALA A 658 -25.07 -0.81 -1.54
CA ALA A 658 -26.10 -1.86 -1.48
C ALA A 658 -25.50 -3.26 -1.63
N ARG A 659 -25.95 -4.17 -0.78
CA ARG A 659 -25.59 -5.59 -0.78
C ARG A 659 -26.80 -6.47 -1.10
N VAL A 660 -26.53 -7.65 -1.64
CA VAL A 660 -27.57 -8.62 -1.97
C VAL A 660 -28.22 -9.16 -0.71
N TYR A 661 -29.51 -8.91 -0.50
CA TYR A 661 -30.28 -9.50 0.59
C TYR A 661 -31.12 -10.72 0.14
N LYS A 662 -31.34 -10.88 -1.18
CA LYS A 662 -32.11 -12.00 -1.74
C LYS A 662 -31.67 -12.29 -3.16
N GLN A 663 -31.67 -13.58 -3.53
CA GLN A 663 -31.46 -14.08 -4.90
C GLN A 663 -32.69 -14.87 -5.37
N SER A 664 -32.98 -14.86 -6.68
CA SER A 664 -34.17 -15.51 -7.24
C SER A 664 -34.09 -17.03 -7.19
N GLN A 665 -32.90 -17.59 -7.19
CA GLN A 665 -32.64 -19.01 -7.18
C GLN A 665 -32.09 -19.45 -5.82
N SER A 666 -32.53 -20.61 -5.34
CA SER A 666 -32.13 -21.09 -4.02
C SER A 666 -30.63 -21.51 -4.01
N LEU A 667 -29.93 -21.16 -2.93
CA LEU A 667 -28.55 -21.59 -2.68
C LEU A 667 -28.46 -23.14 -2.81
N GLY A 668 -27.45 -23.59 -3.55
CA GLY A 668 -27.17 -25.01 -3.73
C GLY A 668 -28.07 -25.73 -4.75
N SER A 669 -29.08 -25.06 -5.34
CA SER A 669 -29.89 -25.66 -6.43
C SER A 669 -29.04 -25.90 -7.69
N ARG A 670 -29.38 -26.95 -8.46
CA ARG A 670 -28.72 -27.26 -9.72
C ARG A 670 -29.49 -26.63 -10.88
N LEU A 671 -28.80 -25.82 -11.68
CA LEU A 671 -29.34 -25.12 -12.84
C LEU A 671 -28.48 -25.44 -14.08
N GLY A 672 -29.07 -25.31 -15.26
CA GLY A 672 -28.28 -25.33 -16.49
C GLY A 672 -27.36 -24.12 -16.59
N ARG A 673 -26.18 -24.31 -17.16
CA ARG A 673 -25.26 -23.21 -17.46
C ARG A 673 -25.94 -22.10 -18.27
N GLY A 674 -25.61 -20.87 -18.02
CA GLY A 674 -26.20 -19.68 -18.65
C GLY A 674 -27.54 -19.25 -18.04
N THR A 675 -28.10 -19.97 -17.04
CA THR A 675 -29.36 -19.56 -16.40
C THR A 675 -29.15 -18.22 -15.66
N GLU A 676 -30.13 -17.31 -15.83
CA GLU A 676 -30.14 -16.01 -15.18
C GLU A 676 -30.58 -16.12 -13.71
N VAL A 677 -29.86 -15.35 -12.85
CA VAL A 677 -30.20 -15.19 -11.44
C VAL A 677 -30.46 -13.72 -11.15
N THR A 678 -31.69 -13.40 -10.77
CA THR A 678 -32.07 -12.03 -10.35
C THR A 678 -31.55 -11.74 -8.95
N LEU A 679 -30.96 -10.55 -8.77
CA LEU A 679 -30.38 -10.05 -7.52
C LEU A 679 -31.27 -8.96 -6.93
N TYR A 680 -31.53 -9.01 -5.64
CA TYR A 680 -32.26 -8.00 -4.87
C TYR A 680 -31.29 -7.38 -3.87
N LEU A 681 -31.11 -6.06 -3.93
CA LEU A 681 -30.12 -5.31 -3.17
C LEU A 681 -30.77 -4.32 -2.19
N SER A 682 -30.14 -4.14 -1.04
CA SER A 682 -30.56 -3.25 0.04
C SER A 682 -29.34 -2.59 0.68
N CYS A 683 -29.57 -1.39 1.25
CA CYS A 683 -28.65 -0.70 2.15
C CYS A 683 -29.02 -0.88 3.63
N ASP A 684 -30.09 -1.60 3.95
CA ASP A 684 -30.44 -1.96 5.32
C ASP A 684 -29.45 -3.02 5.83
N GLU A 685 -28.46 -2.58 6.60
CA GLU A 685 -27.40 -3.44 7.13
C GLU A 685 -27.97 -4.55 8.02
N GLN A 686 -28.97 -4.26 8.88
CA GLN A 686 -29.54 -5.26 9.78
C GLN A 686 -30.27 -6.36 8.98
N LEU A 687 -31.01 -5.99 7.94
CA LEU A 687 -31.66 -6.95 7.05
C LEU A 687 -30.62 -7.83 6.32
N VAL A 688 -29.62 -7.19 5.72
CA VAL A 688 -28.60 -7.89 4.92
C VAL A 688 -27.77 -8.83 5.79
N ASP A 689 -27.32 -8.38 6.96
CA ASP A 689 -26.46 -9.18 7.83
C ASP A 689 -27.23 -10.36 8.43
N SER A 690 -28.45 -10.17 8.90
CA SER A 690 -29.29 -11.28 9.38
C SER A 690 -29.50 -12.38 8.35
N LEU A 691 -29.80 -11.98 7.10
CA LEU A 691 -29.99 -12.94 5.99
C LEU A 691 -28.67 -13.56 5.51
N SER A 692 -27.56 -12.82 5.62
CA SER A 692 -26.22 -13.35 5.29
C SER A 692 -25.77 -14.44 6.27
N VAL A 693 -26.02 -14.26 7.57
CA VAL A 693 -25.76 -15.27 8.60
C VAL A 693 -26.60 -16.55 8.32
N GLU A 694 -27.90 -16.39 8.02
CA GLU A 694 -28.76 -17.51 7.70
C GLU A 694 -28.32 -18.23 6.42
N ALA A 695 -27.94 -17.51 5.36
CA ALA A 695 -27.41 -18.10 4.13
C ALA A 695 -26.07 -18.83 4.38
N THR A 696 -25.26 -18.36 5.31
CA THR A 696 -24.00 -19.03 5.71
C THR A 696 -24.28 -20.34 6.45
N LYS A 697 -25.26 -20.36 7.35
CA LYS A 697 -25.71 -21.60 8.02
C LYS A 697 -26.22 -22.63 7.02
N GLN A 698 -27.01 -22.20 6.04
CA GLN A 698 -27.53 -23.06 4.96
C GLN A 698 -26.39 -23.62 4.10
N LEU A 699 -25.38 -22.82 3.75
CA LEU A 699 -24.21 -23.26 3.00
C LEU A 699 -23.46 -24.37 3.76
N LYS A 700 -23.13 -24.14 5.03
CA LYS A 700 -22.45 -25.14 5.89
C LYS A 700 -23.26 -26.45 6.01
N ALA A 701 -24.58 -26.34 6.11
CA ALA A 701 -25.45 -27.54 6.14
C ALA A 701 -25.40 -28.32 4.82
N LEU A 702 -25.43 -27.63 3.69
CA LEU A 702 -25.32 -28.24 2.36
C LEU A 702 -23.95 -28.92 2.14
N GLU A 703 -22.85 -28.24 2.54
CA GLU A 703 -21.51 -28.82 2.45
C GLU A 703 -21.37 -30.08 3.33
N THR A 704 -21.90 -30.03 4.55
CA THR A 704 -21.91 -31.20 5.45
C THR A 704 -22.69 -32.34 4.88
N LYS A 705 -23.83 -32.06 4.26
CA LYS A 705 -24.67 -33.08 3.58
C LYS A 705 -23.91 -33.70 2.42
N ARG A 706 -23.32 -32.90 1.53
CA ARG A 706 -22.53 -33.37 0.39
C ARG A 706 -21.35 -34.23 0.82
N ARG A 707 -20.62 -33.81 1.88
CA ARG A 707 -19.52 -34.61 2.41
C ARG A 707 -19.97 -35.97 2.89
N LYS A 708 -21.10 -36.06 3.61
CA LYS A 708 -21.68 -37.36 4.05
C LYS A 708 -22.11 -38.23 2.88
N GLU A 709 -22.68 -37.63 1.83
CA GLU A 709 -23.06 -38.35 0.61
C GLU A 709 -21.84 -38.91 -0.14
N GLN A 710 -20.75 -38.12 -0.22
CA GLN A 710 -19.48 -38.57 -0.81
C GLN A 710 -18.79 -39.64 0.03
N GLU A 711 -18.81 -39.57 1.34
CA GLU A 711 -18.29 -40.59 2.24
C GLU A 711 -19.08 -41.89 2.12
N ALA A 712 -20.40 -41.82 1.98
CA ALA A 712 -21.27 -42.99 1.78
C ALA A 712 -21.02 -43.64 0.40
N LEU A 713 -20.82 -42.86 -0.65
CA LEU A 713 -20.50 -43.39 -1.99
C LEU A 713 -19.13 -44.11 -1.99
N LYS A 714 -18.13 -43.54 -1.38
CA LYS A 714 -16.79 -44.13 -1.22
C LYS A 714 -16.82 -45.43 -0.39
N ALA A 715 -17.69 -45.49 0.60
CA ALA A 715 -17.88 -46.71 1.40
C ALA A 715 -18.54 -47.82 0.57
N GLN A 716 -19.43 -47.51 -0.35
CA GLN A 716 -20.05 -48.50 -1.28
C GLN A 716 -19.07 -48.96 -2.37
N GLU A 717 -18.21 -48.08 -2.89
CA GLU A 717 -17.18 -48.46 -3.89
C GLU A 717 -15.99 -49.24 -3.28
N GLY A 718 -15.82 -49.24 -1.96
CA GLY A 718 -14.79 -49.99 -1.24
C GLY A 718 -15.26 -51.38 -0.78
N GLU A 719 -16.54 -51.72 -0.95
CA GLU A 719 -17.12 -53.06 -0.68
C GLU A 719 -17.33 -53.91 -1.96
N GLU A 720 -17.12 -53.36 -3.17
CA GLU A 720 -16.99 -54.12 -4.44
C GLU A 720 -15.50 -54.35 -4.78
#